data_a5ad53768882c0f5e49911496f42fcf9
#
_entry.id   a5ad53768882c0f5e49911496f42fcf9
#
_cell.length_a   1.000
_cell.length_b   1.000
_cell.length_c   1.000
_cell.angle_alpha   90.00
_cell.angle_beta   90.00
_cell.angle_gamma   90.00
#
_symmetry.space_group_name_H-M   'P 1'
#
loop_
_entity.id
_entity.type
_entity.pdbx_description
1 polymer ?
#
loop_
_entity_poly.entity_id
_entity_poly.type
_entity_poly.pdbx_seq_one_letter_code
_entity_poly.pdbx_strand_id
1 'polypeptide(L)'
;MLIYFYRNLIKGRCILKNVGLKNIRKDIVSGIIVALVSIPISMGYAQIAGLPAVYGLYCSILPVLIYGLVTSSPQFVFGVDATPAALVGGTLATLGIVSGSEEVKAVVPAITLVAALWLLLFFFIKAGRIVNYISTPVMGGFISGIGVTIILMQAAKLFGGNAGTGEAIQLVMHIAGEFDSFNLLSAVLGIGTVVIILVAKKFIPKFPMSVLLMVLGALATAIFHIDRFGVKLLPHVDKGLPGFSLPDMSVVFKDPSDIILLGLSVAGVVMAQTLLATNNYANKYGYKVSNNREILSYAAANAASAVIGGCPLNGSVSRTGIADQFGCKSQVMSITASLTMLLIVLFGTPVLEYLPVPILTGIVVAALIGITEFGLAVKLWKTDHTEFAIFVGAFLGVLLFGTIYGVVIGVILSFIAVIVKAVEPPRAFLGVITGQEGFYSLNRYRNVKKIKGAVIYRFNGALFFANINTFVDDIEKNLDDNTKWVIVDAGGVGSIDVTAVDRLMSLYKALEKKGIRFYITEHEHTLNDQLRELGAGELVEKGVVRRTIPLALRDAGLDRPYPVEEGEEEQAVSGEVHEDNERLAEIEWAFGADADEWLEKMAAEMADEIGSVKKDEKNVIVDAEKHAAWGRIGLFDENDLLERLEMHLFDDKKYPNLDIDDIEKRIDERRVVVEKKLTQINPDAIQMLKEHRKEMLDRLKLHNPYAYEHMMEQKRKHYEHLKKKDPELAQKLKNFYNLSGDDK
;
A
#
# COMPACT_ATOMS: atom_id res chain seq x y z
N MET A 1 32.11 -16.65 -11.61
CA MET A 1 31.63 -15.73 -10.56
C MET A 1 32.33 -14.38 -10.63
N LEU A 2 33.64 -14.30 -10.53
CA LEU A 2 34.44 -13.05 -10.65
C LEU A 2 34.22 -12.33 -12.00
N ILE A 3 34.13 -13.06 -13.12
CA ILE A 3 33.89 -12.48 -14.46
C ILE A 3 32.47 -11.90 -14.59
N TYR A 4 31.47 -12.53 -13.97
CA TYR A 4 30.10 -12.03 -13.90
C TYR A 4 30.02 -10.77 -13.02
N PHE A 5 30.76 -10.79 -11.91
CA PHE A 5 30.94 -9.66 -10.99
C PHE A 5 31.63 -8.47 -11.69
N TYR A 6 32.73 -8.75 -12.42
CA TYR A 6 33.50 -7.76 -13.18
C TYR A 6 32.71 -7.19 -14.37
N ARG A 7 31.99 -8.04 -15.11
CA ARG A 7 31.14 -7.62 -16.25
C ARG A 7 29.91 -6.81 -15.83
N ASN A 8 29.36 -7.05 -14.64
CA ASN A 8 28.27 -6.27 -14.07
C ASN A 8 28.74 -5.01 -13.32
N LEU A 9 29.93 -5.00 -12.76
CA LEU A 9 30.59 -3.80 -12.26
C LEU A 9 30.87 -2.80 -13.39
N ILE A 10 31.35 -3.28 -14.55
CA ILE A 10 31.61 -2.45 -15.74
C ILE A 10 30.31 -2.03 -16.44
N LYS A 11 29.27 -2.88 -16.47
CA LYS A 11 27.91 -2.49 -16.85
C LYS A 11 27.19 -1.69 -15.78
N GLY A 12 27.78 -1.49 -14.62
CA GLY A 12 27.37 -0.64 -13.51
C GLY A 12 27.28 0.87 -13.81
N ARG A 13 26.96 1.22 -15.05
CA ARG A 13 26.56 2.57 -15.48
C ARG A 13 25.35 3.12 -14.71
N CYS A 14 24.71 2.34 -13.81
CA CYS A 14 23.60 2.82 -12.98
C CYS A 14 24.06 3.72 -11.82
N ILE A 15 25.20 3.44 -11.21
CA ILE A 15 25.70 4.24 -10.07
C ILE A 15 26.06 5.66 -10.52
N LEU A 16 26.58 5.82 -11.76
CA LEU A 16 27.04 7.10 -12.30
C LEU A 16 26.03 7.75 -13.28
N LYS A 17 24.95 7.11 -13.65
CA LYS A 17 24.05 7.59 -14.73
C LYS A 17 23.28 8.87 -14.35
N ASN A 18 23.14 9.19 -13.06
CA ASN A 18 22.48 10.39 -12.54
C ASN A 18 23.46 11.34 -11.80
N VAL A 19 24.77 11.13 -11.93
CA VAL A 19 25.79 11.91 -11.24
C VAL A 19 26.08 13.18 -12.01
N GLY A 20 25.16 14.16 -11.97
CA GLY A 20 25.49 15.54 -12.31
C GLY A 20 26.16 16.24 -11.11
N LEU A 21 27.12 17.17 -11.35
CA LEU A 21 27.83 17.91 -10.30
C LEU A 21 26.89 18.54 -9.24
N LYS A 22 25.67 18.96 -9.62
CA LYS A 22 24.63 19.46 -8.71
C LYS A 22 24.07 18.37 -7.77
N ASN A 23 24.01 17.12 -8.22
CA ASN A 23 23.47 16.01 -7.44
C ASN A 23 24.51 15.47 -6.45
N ILE A 24 25.79 15.43 -6.81
CA ILE A 24 26.88 14.98 -5.93
C ILE A 24 26.89 15.74 -4.61
N ARG A 25 26.71 17.07 -4.63
CA ARG A 25 26.66 17.85 -3.38
C ARG A 25 25.50 17.44 -2.48
N LYS A 26 24.33 17.17 -3.07
CA LYS A 26 23.16 16.72 -2.31
C LYS A 26 23.37 15.31 -1.75
N ASP A 27 23.97 14.43 -2.54
CA ASP A 27 24.28 13.05 -2.12
C ASP A 27 25.31 13.03 -0.97
N ILE A 28 26.34 13.87 -1.03
CA ILE A 28 27.33 14.02 0.04
C ILE A 28 26.66 14.53 1.32
N VAL A 29 25.86 15.60 1.25
CA VAL A 29 25.16 16.15 2.42
C VAL A 29 24.20 15.12 3.00
N SER A 30 23.41 14.44 2.15
CA SER A 30 22.53 13.36 2.58
C SER A 30 23.29 12.22 3.23
N GLY A 31 24.45 11.84 2.69
CA GLY A 31 25.30 10.78 3.25
C GLY A 31 25.85 11.13 4.64
N ILE A 32 26.32 12.35 4.84
CA ILE A 32 26.78 12.83 6.17
C ILE A 32 25.61 12.79 7.17
N ILE A 33 24.42 13.28 6.79
CA ILE A 33 23.26 13.30 7.67
C ILE A 33 22.79 11.88 7.99
N VAL A 34 22.73 10.99 6.99
CA VAL A 34 22.39 9.58 7.21
C VAL A 34 23.38 8.91 8.16
N ALA A 35 24.69 9.17 8.02
CA ALA A 35 25.69 8.65 8.94
C ALA A 35 25.45 9.13 10.38
N LEU A 36 25.27 10.43 10.57
CA LEU A 36 25.05 11.02 11.91
C LEU A 36 23.77 10.47 12.58
N VAL A 37 22.66 10.37 11.82
CA VAL A 37 21.39 9.78 12.33
C VAL A 37 21.54 8.28 12.59
N SER A 38 22.39 7.58 11.82
CA SER A 38 22.62 6.15 12.00
C SER A 38 23.41 5.82 13.27
N ILE A 39 24.19 6.75 13.84
CA ILE A 39 25.00 6.49 15.05
C ILE A 39 24.09 5.91 16.16
N PRO A 40 23.13 6.67 16.74
CA PRO A 40 22.33 6.17 17.86
C PRO A 40 21.47 4.96 17.46
N ILE A 41 20.94 4.96 16.24
CA ILE A 41 20.05 3.91 15.74
C ILE A 41 20.81 2.59 15.60
N SER A 42 21.97 2.60 14.94
CA SER A 42 22.76 1.38 14.71
C SER A 42 23.34 0.84 16.02
N MET A 43 23.78 1.73 16.93
CA MET A 43 24.24 1.33 18.26
C MET A 43 23.13 0.66 19.07
N GLY A 44 21.93 1.25 19.08
CA GLY A 44 20.78 0.68 19.77
C GLY A 44 20.34 -0.68 19.21
N TYR A 45 20.33 -0.83 17.90
CA TYR A 45 19.93 -2.10 17.26
C TYR A 45 21.01 -3.19 17.42
N ALA A 46 22.29 -2.84 17.43
CA ALA A 46 23.35 -3.80 17.78
C ALA A 46 23.17 -4.35 19.21
N GLN A 47 22.81 -3.49 20.16
CA GLN A 47 22.49 -3.92 21.54
C GLN A 47 21.25 -4.82 21.61
N ILE A 48 20.21 -4.54 20.80
CA ILE A 48 19.04 -5.40 20.67
C ILE A 48 19.44 -6.78 20.13
N ALA A 49 20.36 -6.82 19.16
CA ALA A 49 20.94 -8.07 18.65
C ALA A 49 21.93 -8.76 19.63
N GLY A 50 22.07 -8.23 20.85
CA GLY A 50 22.92 -8.79 21.89
C GLY A 50 24.39 -8.37 21.82
N LEU A 51 24.82 -7.64 20.80
CA LEU A 51 26.21 -7.19 20.61
C LEU A 51 26.51 -5.88 21.36
N PRO A 52 27.76 -5.61 21.71
CA PRO A 52 28.18 -4.27 22.14
C PRO A 52 27.81 -3.20 21.13
N ALA A 53 27.47 -2.00 21.60
CA ALA A 53 26.96 -0.91 20.77
C ALA A 53 27.89 -0.52 19.61
N VAL A 54 29.22 -0.62 19.80
CA VAL A 54 30.20 -0.28 18.78
C VAL A 54 30.07 -1.09 17.49
N TYR A 55 29.60 -2.34 17.59
CA TYR A 55 29.37 -3.20 16.40
C TYR A 55 28.33 -2.61 15.44
N GLY A 56 27.38 -1.82 15.96
CA GLY A 56 26.43 -1.08 15.11
C GLY A 56 27.11 -0.04 14.22
N LEU A 57 28.15 0.61 14.74
CA LEU A 57 28.97 1.54 13.95
C LEU A 57 29.83 0.80 12.92
N TYR A 58 30.45 -0.31 13.31
CA TYR A 58 31.25 -1.15 12.40
C TYR A 58 30.38 -1.67 11.23
N CYS A 59 29.16 -2.14 11.50
CA CYS A 59 28.20 -2.57 10.48
C CYS A 59 27.75 -1.43 9.55
N SER A 60 27.92 -0.19 9.97
CA SER A 60 27.59 0.99 9.15
C SER A 60 28.74 1.45 8.24
N ILE A 61 29.87 0.75 8.23
CA ILE A 61 31.05 1.06 7.39
C ILE A 61 31.10 0.14 6.17
N LEU A 62 31.76 -1.02 6.28
CA LEU A 62 32.04 -1.93 5.17
C LEU A 62 30.75 -2.49 4.53
N PRO A 63 29.75 -2.98 5.29
CA PRO A 63 28.51 -3.52 4.71
C PRO A 63 27.72 -2.49 3.90
N VAL A 64 27.60 -1.25 4.41
CA VAL A 64 26.89 -0.15 3.73
C VAL A 64 27.62 0.24 2.45
N LEU A 65 28.96 0.27 2.45
CA LEU A 65 29.77 0.51 1.27
C LEU A 65 29.52 -0.58 0.20
N ILE A 66 29.56 -1.85 0.58
CA ILE A 66 29.34 -2.98 -0.34
C ILE A 66 27.93 -2.92 -0.91
N TYR A 67 26.90 -2.66 -0.07
CA TYR A 67 25.54 -2.46 -0.56
C TYR A 67 25.49 -1.36 -1.62
N GLY A 68 26.03 -0.18 -1.33
CA GLY A 68 26.04 0.97 -2.25
C GLY A 68 26.71 0.66 -3.60
N LEU A 69 27.71 -0.23 -3.63
CA LEU A 69 28.42 -0.64 -4.84
C LEU A 69 27.65 -1.69 -5.65
N VAL A 70 26.87 -2.56 -5.01
CA VAL A 70 26.22 -3.72 -5.65
C VAL A 70 24.77 -3.46 -6.01
N THR A 71 24.02 -2.67 -5.22
CA THR A 71 22.60 -2.42 -5.38
C THR A 71 22.22 -1.89 -6.78
N SER A 72 20.98 -2.10 -7.19
CA SER A 72 20.38 -1.47 -8.36
C SER A 72 19.55 -0.24 -8.04
N SER A 73 19.23 -0.02 -6.77
CA SER A 73 18.50 1.16 -6.29
C SER A 73 19.44 2.37 -6.14
N PRO A 74 19.11 3.52 -6.74
CA PRO A 74 19.95 4.71 -6.63
C PRO A 74 19.86 5.43 -5.28
N GLN A 75 18.79 5.23 -4.51
CA GLN A 75 18.48 6.10 -3.35
C GLN A 75 18.25 5.34 -2.04
N PHE A 76 18.12 4.01 -2.09
CA PHE A 76 17.72 3.24 -0.92
C PHE A 76 18.89 3.05 0.07
N VAL A 77 18.60 3.21 1.37
CA VAL A 77 19.56 3.06 2.46
C VAL A 77 19.46 1.67 3.08
N PHE A 78 20.60 0.99 3.20
CA PHE A 78 20.73 -0.33 3.82
C PHE A 78 21.68 -0.23 5.03
N GLY A 79 21.39 -0.96 6.11
CA GLY A 79 22.23 -0.93 7.32
C GLY A 79 21.60 -1.63 8.50
N VAL A 80 22.15 -1.49 9.69
CA VAL A 80 21.59 -2.11 10.91
C VAL A 80 20.18 -1.59 11.14
N ASP A 81 19.21 -2.50 11.27
CA ASP A 81 17.81 -2.13 11.37
C ASP A 81 17.07 -2.98 12.43
N ALA A 82 15.88 -2.51 12.84
CA ALA A 82 15.14 -3.04 13.97
C ALA A 82 14.77 -4.53 13.81
N THR A 83 14.24 -4.89 12.65
CA THR A 83 13.62 -6.20 12.43
C THR A 83 14.61 -7.37 12.57
N PRO A 84 15.74 -7.42 11.84
CA PRO A 84 16.69 -8.50 12.01
C PRO A 84 17.37 -8.48 13.38
N ALA A 85 17.57 -7.28 13.98
CA ALA A 85 18.11 -7.17 15.31
C ALA A 85 17.20 -7.81 16.37
N ALA A 86 15.88 -7.59 16.28
CA ALA A 86 14.91 -8.19 17.18
C ALA A 86 14.80 -9.71 17.01
N LEU A 87 14.83 -10.20 15.76
CA LEU A 87 14.84 -11.64 15.49
C LEU A 87 16.03 -12.33 16.18
N VAL A 88 17.22 -11.77 16.00
CA VAL A 88 18.43 -12.31 16.62
C VAL A 88 18.35 -12.22 18.14
N GLY A 89 18.05 -11.04 18.68
CA GLY A 89 17.99 -10.82 20.13
C GLY A 89 16.93 -11.66 20.83
N GLY A 90 15.74 -11.82 20.22
CA GLY A 90 14.68 -12.69 20.74
C GLY A 90 15.09 -14.16 20.78
N THR A 91 15.76 -14.64 19.73
CA THR A 91 16.24 -16.04 19.72
C THR A 91 17.40 -16.27 20.68
N LEU A 92 18.34 -15.32 20.83
CA LEU A 92 19.39 -15.43 21.85
C LEU A 92 18.78 -15.59 23.25
N ALA A 93 17.73 -14.82 23.55
CA ALA A 93 17.00 -14.93 24.81
C ALA A 93 16.37 -16.33 24.99
N THR A 94 15.79 -16.90 23.94
CA THR A 94 15.21 -18.25 23.96
C THR A 94 16.26 -19.34 24.17
N LEU A 95 17.46 -19.14 23.62
CA LEU A 95 18.61 -20.04 23.78
C LEU A 95 19.32 -19.84 25.14
N GLY A 96 18.88 -18.88 25.97
CA GLY A 96 19.49 -18.58 27.27
C GLY A 96 20.85 -17.88 27.18
N ILE A 97 21.19 -17.32 26.02
CA ILE A 97 22.49 -16.65 25.78
C ILE A 97 22.40 -15.20 26.29
N VAL A 98 23.28 -14.82 27.20
CA VAL A 98 23.25 -13.50 27.83
C VAL A 98 23.83 -12.44 26.87
N SER A 99 23.07 -11.35 26.64
CA SER A 99 23.53 -10.21 25.87
C SER A 99 24.88 -9.65 26.36
N GLY A 100 25.78 -9.37 25.43
CA GLY A 100 27.11 -8.84 25.74
C GLY A 100 28.14 -9.89 26.16
N SER A 101 27.78 -11.17 26.25
CA SER A 101 28.75 -12.25 26.52
C SER A 101 29.70 -12.50 25.35
N GLU A 102 30.81 -13.16 25.58
CA GLU A 102 31.75 -13.58 24.51
C GLU A 102 31.06 -14.57 23.54
N GLU A 103 30.10 -15.37 24.04
CA GLU A 103 29.32 -16.32 23.23
C GLU A 103 28.48 -15.60 22.17
N VAL A 104 27.85 -14.46 22.51
CA VAL A 104 27.09 -13.63 21.56
C VAL A 104 27.97 -13.15 20.41
N LYS A 105 29.22 -12.80 20.69
CA LYS A 105 30.18 -12.35 19.66
C LYS A 105 30.56 -13.44 18.66
N ALA A 106 30.38 -14.71 19.02
CA ALA A 106 30.56 -15.85 18.12
C ALA A 106 29.23 -16.20 17.39
N VAL A 107 28.10 -16.24 18.12
CA VAL A 107 26.81 -16.69 17.61
C VAL A 107 26.19 -15.70 16.61
N VAL A 108 26.19 -14.39 16.89
CA VAL A 108 25.52 -13.39 16.05
C VAL A 108 26.15 -13.28 14.67
N PRO A 109 27.50 -13.21 14.52
CA PRO A 109 28.12 -13.23 13.19
C PRO A 109 27.88 -14.54 12.43
N ALA A 110 27.81 -15.69 13.11
CA ALA A 110 27.49 -16.96 12.49
C ALA A 110 26.05 -16.96 11.93
N ILE A 111 25.06 -16.50 12.69
CA ILE A 111 23.69 -16.32 12.23
C ILE A 111 23.66 -15.36 11.01
N THR A 112 24.41 -14.26 11.07
CA THR A 112 24.49 -13.28 9.98
C THR A 112 25.06 -13.89 8.71
N LEU A 113 26.08 -14.74 8.83
CA LEU A 113 26.64 -15.48 7.69
C LEU A 113 25.65 -16.49 7.12
N VAL A 114 24.96 -17.24 7.98
CA VAL A 114 23.91 -18.19 7.54
C VAL A 114 22.78 -17.45 6.83
N ALA A 115 22.34 -16.30 7.32
CA ALA A 115 21.37 -15.45 6.62
C ALA A 115 21.89 -14.97 5.26
N ALA A 116 23.17 -14.59 5.17
CA ALA A 116 23.77 -14.19 3.89
C ALA A 116 23.83 -15.35 2.90
N LEU A 117 24.09 -16.59 3.35
CA LEU A 117 24.07 -17.78 2.53
C LEU A 117 22.66 -18.10 2.02
N TRP A 118 21.63 -17.97 2.87
CA TRP A 118 20.22 -18.10 2.43
C TRP A 118 19.84 -17.03 1.42
N LEU A 119 20.23 -15.75 1.62
CA LEU A 119 20.01 -14.68 0.63
C LEU A 119 20.73 -14.99 -0.69
N LEU A 120 21.93 -15.56 -0.64
CA LEU A 120 22.65 -16.00 -1.84
C LEU A 120 21.92 -17.16 -2.54
N LEU A 121 21.37 -18.10 -1.81
CA LEU A 121 20.50 -19.14 -2.36
C LEU A 121 19.26 -18.55 -3.01
N PHE A 122 18.58 -17.59 -2.33
CA PHE A 122 17.43 -16.88 -2.89
C PHE A 122 17.76 -16.13 -4.18
N PHE A 123 18.97 -15.59 -4.30
CA PHE A 123 19.46 -15.01 -5.54
C PHE A 123 19.51 -16.04 -6.67
N PHE A 124 20.06 -17.24 -6.44
CA PHE A 124 20.18 -18.28 -7.47
C PHE A 124 18.82 -18.84 -7.90
N ILE A 125 17.89 -19.07 -6.99
CA ILE A 125 16.54 -19.56 -7.30
C ILE A 125 15.60 -18.42 -7.78
N LYS A 126 16.09 -17.17 -7.85
CA LYS A 126 15.32 -15.99 -8.27
C LYS A 126 14.08 -15.76 -7.39
N ALA A 127 14.21 -15.97 -6.09
CA ALA A 127 13.13 -15.88 -5.10
C ALA A 127 12.48 -14.48 -4.97
N GLY A 128 13.06 -13.46 -5.56
CA GLY A 128 12.50 -12.09 -5.53
C GLY A 128 11.06 -11.97 -6.07
N ARG A 129 10.56 -13.00 -6.76
CA ARG A 129 9.16 -13.07 -7.18
C ARG A 129 8.20 -13.42 -6.04
N ILE A 130 8.69 -14.12 -5.00
CA ILE A 130 7.87 -14.58 -3.86
C ILE A 130 7.33 -13.39 -3.05
N VAL A 131 8.05 -12.29 -3.01
CA VAL A 131 7.65 -11.07 -2.28
C VAL A 131 6.29 -10.52 -2.75
N ASN A 132 5.94 -10.75 -4.01
CA ASN A 132 4.65 -10.32 -4.56
C ASN A 132 3.44 -11.06 -3.93
N TYR A 133 3.67 -12.15 -3.20
CA TYR A 133 2.61 -12.93 -2.54
C TYR A 133 2.38 -12.54 -1.07
N ILE A 134 3.19 -11.65 -0.51
CA ILE A 134 3.00 -11.15 0.85
C ILE A 134 2.12 -9.90 0.77
N SER A 135 0.94 -9.95 1.37
CA SER A 135 0.00 -8.83 1.33
C SER A 135 0.45 -7.67 2.23
N THR A 136 0.08 -6.45 1.84
CA THR A 136 0.39 -5.23 2.61
C THR A 136 -0.14 -5.28 4.05
N PRO A 137 -1.36 -5.77 4.35
CA PRO A 137 -1.86 -5.91 5.73
C PRO A 137 -0.98 -6.79 6.60
N VAL A 138 -0.51 -7.92 6.07
CA VAL A 138 0.40 -8.82 6.80
C VAL A 138 1.70 -8.11 7.16
N MET A 139 2.31 -7.44 6.18
CA MET A 139 3.56 -6.71 6.42
C MET A 139 3.39 -5.56 7.41
N GLY A 140 2.30 -4.79 7.28
CA GLY A 140 2.00 -3.70 8.21
C GLY A 140 1.78 -4.18 9.64
N GLY A 141 1.00 -5.25 9.82
CA GLY A 141 0.79 -5.89 11.12
C GLY A 141 2.09 -6.41 11.73
N PHE A 142 2.89 -7.11 10.92
CA PHE A 142 4.19 -7.66 11.33
C PHE A 142 5.19 -6.56 11.74
N ILE A 143 5.38 -5.52 10.93
CA ILE A 143 6.28 -4.40 11.24
C ILE A 143 5.82 -3.66 12.49
N SER A 144 4.51 -3.43 12.64
CA SER A 144 3.95 -2.79 13.83
C SER A 144 4.13 -3.64 15.08
N GLY A 145 3.93 -4.97 14.99
CA GLY A 145 4.15 -5.91 16.07
C GLY A 145 5.60 -5.89 16.55
N ILE A 146 6.57 -5.99 15.63
CA ILE A 146 7.99 -5.87 15.96
C ILE A 146 8.31 -4.51 16.58
N GLY A 147 7.80 -3.42 15.99
CA GLY A 147 8.03 -2.07 16.50
C GLY A 147 7.59 -1.96 17.97
N VAL A 148 6.41 -2.46 18.31
CA VAL A 148 5.88 -2.46 19.69
C VAL A 148 6.72 -3.39 20.60
N THR A 149 7.07 -4.58 20.16
CA THR A 149 7.90 -5.50 20.92
C THR A 149 9.25 -4.86 21.30
N ILE A 150 9.91 -4.21 20.33
CA ILE A 150 11.20 -3.54 20.60
C ILE A 150 11.03 -2.32 21.51
N ILE A 151 9.93 -1.57 21.37
CA ILE A 151 9.62 -0.47 22.30
C ILE A 151 9.49 -1.01 23.71
N LEU A 152 8.78 -2.12 23.93
CA LEU A 152 8.67 -2.76 25.23
C LEU A 152 10.02 -3.26 25.76
N MET A 153 10.86 -3.89 24.91
CA MET A 153 12.21 -4.33 25.29
C MET A 153 13.09 -3.17 25.78
N GLN A 154 12.93 -1.98 25.21
CA GLN A 154 13.76 -0.82 25.52
C GLN A 154 13.12 0.10 26.61
N ALA A 155 11.84 -0.09 26.94
CA ALA A 155 11.10 0.85 27.78
C ALA A 155 11.75 1.09 29.15
N ALA A 156 12.27 0.04 29.80
CA ALA A 156 12.93 0.15 31.10
C ALA A 156 14.17 1.05 31.06
N LYS A 157 14.93 1.05 29.95
CA LYS A 157 16.09 1.93 29.77
C LYS A 157 15.76 3.40 29.72
N LEU A 158 14.54 3.78 29.37
CA LEU A 158 14.12 5.20 29.37
C LEU A 158 14.18 5.81 30.76
N PHE A 159 13.95 5.00 31.81
CA PHE A 159 13.96 5.47 33.20
C PHE A 159 15.11 4.91 34.04
N GLY A 160 16.14 4.33 33.41
CA GLY A 160 17.38 3.92 34.09
C GLY A 160 17.48 2.42 34.37
N GLY A 161 16.45 1.63 34.03
CA GLY A 161 16.46 0.17 34.12
C GLY A 161 17.34 -0.51 33.07
N ASN A 162 17.17 -1.81 32.91
CA ASN A 162 17.86 -2.63 31.92
C ASN A 162 16.92 -3.02 30.78
N ALA A 163 17.45 -3.44 29.61
CA ALA A 163 16.63 -3.95 28.56
C ALA A 163 15.93 -5.26 28.96
N GLY A 164 14.65 -5.39 28.62
CA GLY A 164 13.93 -6.65 28.77
C GLY A 164 14.22 -7.61 27.62
N THR A 165 13.94 -8.89 27.84
CA THR A 165 14.01 -9.95 26.84
C THR A 165 12.74 -10.80 26.91
N GLY A 166 12.36 -11.45 25.81
CA GLY A 166 11.19 -12.32 25.75
C GLY A 166 10.01 -11.70 24.99
N GLU A 167 8.83 -12.26 25.22
CA GLU A 167 7.57 -11.88 24.56
C GLU A 167 6.87 -10.73 25.30
N ALA A 168 5.86 -10.14 24.67
CA ALA A 168 5.22 -8.93 25.19
C ALA A 168 4.78 -9.01 26.66
N ILE A 169 4.21 -10.15 27.09
CA ILE A 169 3.77 -10.34 28.48
C ILE A 169 4.98 -10.34 29.44
N GLN A 170 6.05 -11.05 29.08
CA GLN A 170 7.29 -11.10 29.86
C GLN A 170 7.95 -9.71 29.94
N LEU A 171 7.93 -8.97 28.83
CA LEU A 171 8.47 -7.62 28.76
C LEU A 171 7.70 -6.64 29.65
N VAL A 172 6.37 -6.72 29.68
CA VAL A 172 5.54 -5.91 30.58
C VAL A 172 5.85 -6.24 32.06
N MET A 173 5.98 -7.52 32.39
CA MET A 173 6.37 -7.95 33.76
C MET A 173 7.79 -7.49 34.10
N HIS A 174 8.74 -7.56 33.15
CA HIS A 174 10.10 -7.05 33.32
C HIS A 174 10.12 -5.53 33.61
N ILE A 175 9.35 -4.74 32.82
CA ILE A 175 9.23 -3.30 33.05
C ILE A 175 8.70 -3.03 34.47
N ALA A 176 7.69 -3.77 34.91
CA ALA A 176 7.14 -3.64 36.25
C ALA A 176 8.19 -4.00 37.34
N GLY A 177 9.01 -5.02 37.09
CA GLY A 177 10.09 -5.42 38.04
C GLY A 177 11.28 -4.43 38.09
N GLU A 178 11.50 -3.66 37.03
CA GLU A 178 12.58 -2.67 36.96
C GLU A 178 12.20 -1.30 37.58
N PHE A 179 11.01 -1.16 38.17
CA PHE A 179 10.61 0.11 38.82
C PHE A 179 11.49 0.47 40.03
N ASP A 180 12.14 -0.49 40.66
CA ASP A 180 13.09 -0.23 41.75
C ASP A 180 14.34 0.50 41.27
N SER A 181 14.66 0.40 39.98
CA SER A 181 15.79 1.11 39.33
C SER A 181 15.39 2.48 38.75
N PHE A 182 14.19 3.00 39.09
CA PHE A 182 13.68 4.24 38.53
C PHE A 182 14.55 5.44 38.89
N ASN A 183 15.06 6.11 37.90
CA ASN A 183 15.79 7.37 38.03
C ASN A 183 15.02 8.49 37.31
N LEU A 184 14.58 9.49 38.05
CA LEU A 184 13.77 10.59 37.53
C LEU A 184 14.48 11.37 36.41
N LEU A 185 15.78 11.62 36.57
CA LEU A 185 16.55 12.33 35.54
C LEU A 185 16.65 11.52 34.25
N SER A 186 16.88 10.22 34.35
CA SER A 186 16.85 9.29 33.20
C SER A 186 15.50 9.30 32.50
N ALA A 187 14.39 9.26 33.27
CA ALA A 187 13.04 9.31 32.72
C ALA A 187 12.76 10.64 31.97
N VAL A 188 13.16 11.77 32.55
CA VAL A 188 13.01 13.09 31.91
C VAL A 188 13.82 13.17 30.63
N LEU A 189 15.08 12.70 30.62
CA LEU A 189 15.92 12.68 29.45
C LEU A 189 15.39 11.71 28.37
N GLY A 190 15.00 10.51 28.75
CA GLY A 190 14.52 9.49 27.82
C GLY A 190 13.17 9.85 27.20
N ILE A 191 12.15 10.07 28.01
CA ILE A 191 10.80 10.42 27.56
C ILE A 191 10.80 11.79 26.89
N GLY A 192 11.55 12.76 27.46
CA GLY A 192 11.73 14.08 26.86
C GLY A 192 12.31 14.00 25.45
N THR A 193 13.30 13.12 25.23
CA THR A 193 13.87 12.86 23.90
C THR A 193 12.83 12.36 22.94
N VAL A 194 11.99 11.37 23.33
CA VAL A 194 10.91 10.84 22.49
C VAL A 194 9.95 11.96 22.10
N VAL A 195 9.44 12.71 23.09
CA VAL A 195 8.48 13.79 22.86
C VAL A 195 9.06 14.87 21.94
N ILE A 196 10.30 15.34 22.23
CA ILE A 196 10.93 16.38 21.42
C ILE A 196 11.09 15.91 19.95
N ILE A 197 11.52 14.67 19.71
CA ILE A 197 11.69 14.15 18.34
C ILE A 197 10.34 14.07 17.62
N LEU A 198 9.29 13.56 18.28
CA LEU A 198 7.97 13.43 17.66
C LEU A 198 7.36 14.79 17.34
N VAL A 199 7.48 15.76 18.27
CA VAL A 199 7.04 17.14 18.07
C VAL A 199 7.86 17.82 16.96
N ALA A 200 9.17 17.67 16.99
CA ALA A 200 10.05 18.27 15.97
C ALA A 200 9.76 17.69 14.58
N LYS A 201 9.45 16.39 14.48
CA LYS A 201 9.07 15.76 13.22
C LYS A 201 7.84 16.42 12.58
N LYS A 202 6.90 16.91 13.41
CA LYS A 202 5.69 17.62 12.94
C LYS A 202 5.99 19.06 12.51
N PHE A 203 6.80 19.81 13.28
CA PHE A 203 7.02 21.25 13.05
C PHE A 203 8.29 21.56 12.22
N ILE A 204 9.35 20.76 12.37
CA ILE A 204 10.65 20.99 11.72
C ILE A 204 11.16 19.65 11.12
N PRO A 205 10.45 19.04 10.16
CA PRO A 205 10.76 17.69 9.69
C PRO A 205 12.13 17.55 9.01
N LYS A 206 12.69 18.65 8.50
CA LYS A 206 14.01 18.67 7.83
C LYS A 206 15.21 18.76 8.79
N PHE A 207 14.96 19.00 10.08
CA PHE A 207 16.05 19.16 11.03
C PHE A 207 16.39 17.83 11.72
N PRO A 208 17.64 17.37 11.75
CA PRO A 208 18.03 16.10 12.37
C PRO A 208 18.05 16.20 13.90
N MET A 209 16.85 16.29 14.51
CA MET A 209 16.69 16.51 15.94
C MET A 209 17.37 15.44 16.81
N SER A 210 17.40 14.18 16.35
CA SER A 210 18.10 13.09 17.04
C SER A 210 19.60 13.36 17.20
N VAL A 211 20.24 13.93 16.19
CA VAL A 211 21.67 14.30 16.26
C VAL A 211 21.88 15.46 17.25
N LEU A 212 21.01 16.48 17.20
CA LEU A 212 21.09 17.59 18.15
C LEU A 212 20.97 17.11 19.60
N LEU A 213 19.94 16.28 19.90
CA LEU A 213 19.74 15.75 21.25
C LEU A 213 20.89 14.85 21.70
N MET A 214 21.49 14.09 20.80
CA MET A 214 22.68 13.29 21.08
C MET A 214 23.88 14.20 21.49
N VAL A 215 24.13 15.27 20.73
CA VAL A 215 25.19 16.22 21.02
C VAL A 215 24.91 16.97 22.33
N LEU A 216 23.71 17.45 22.55
CA LEU A 216 23.30 18.13 23.78
C LEU A 216 23.43 17.19 25.00
N GLY A 217 23.05 15.92 24.85
CA GLY A 217 23.22 14.90 25.88
C GLY A 217 24.69 14.66 26.26
N ALA A 218 25.55 14.52 25.25
CA ALA A 218 27.01 14.39 25.49
C ALA A 218 27.60 15.63 26.18
N LEU A 219 27.20 16.82 25.72
CA LEU A 219 27.63 18.08 26.37
C LEU A 219 27.12 18.20 27.81
N ALA A 220 25.87 17.83 28.07
CA ALA A 220 25.30 17.81 29.40
C ALA A 220 26.07 16.87 30.33
N THR A 221 26.47 15.69 29.83
CA THR A 221 27.31 14.77 30.58
C THR A 221 28.70 15.36 30.86
N ALA A 222 29.35 15.94 29.86
CA ALA A 222 30.67 16.49 29.98
C ALA A 222 30.76 17.71 30.94
N ILE A 223 29.68 18.54 30.96
CA ILE A 223 29.64 19.79 31.76
C ILE A 223 29.08 19.54 33.14
N PHE A 224 27.94 18.85 33.24
CA PHE A 224 27.17 18.67 34.47
C PHE A 224 27.43 17.36 35.19
N HIS A 225 28.23 16.45 34.61
CA HIS A 225 28.50 15.11 35.16
C HIS A 225 27.21 14.39 35.59
N ILE A 226 26.25 14.27 34.65
CA ILE A 226 24.92 13.69 34.95
C ILE A 226 24.98 12.21 35.33
N ASP A 227 26.07 11.52 35.08
CA ASP A 227 26.43 10.19 35.57
C ASP A 227 26.37 10.13 37.09
N ARG A 228 26.83 11.18 37.80
CA ARG A 228 26.78 11.26 39.26
C ARG A 228 25.38 11.29 39.84
N PHE A 229 24.39 11.63 39.03
CA PHE A 229 22.97 11.61 39.38
C PHE A 229 22.27 10.26 39.00
N GLY A 230 23.06 9.23 38.73
CA GLY A 230 22.55 7.88 38.44
C GLY A 230 22.13 7.65 37.00
N VAL A 231 22.42 8.57 36.07
CA VAL A 231 22.15 8.37 34.64
C VAL A 231 23.20 7.43 34.06
N LYS A 232 22.78 6.31 33.49
CA LYS A 232 23.66 5.35 32.80
C LYS A 232 24.20 5.95 31.53
N LEU A 233 25.54 5.86 31.35
CA LEU A 233 26.22 6.23 30.11
C LEU A 233 26.57 5.00 29.30
N LEU A 234 26.90 5.20 28.02
CA LEU A 234 27.45 4.12 27.20
C LEU A 234 28.76 3.61 27.80
N PRO A 235 29.00 2.30 27.78
CA PRO A 235 30.26 1.73 28.18
C PRO A 235 31.42 2.22 27.28
N HIS A 236 32.64 2.08 27.76
CA HIS A 236 33.84 2.42 27.00
C HIS A 236 33.81 1.77 25.61
N VAL A 237 34.13 2.58 24.60
CA VAL A 237 34.18 2.17 23.20
C VAL A 237 35.63 2.21 22.73
N ASP A 238 36.22 1.04 22.52
CA ASP A 238 37.57 0.92 22.02
C ASP A 238 37.75 1.64 20.69
N LYS A 239 38.85 2.38 20.57
CA LYS A 239 39.24 3.02 19.31
C LYS A 239 39.77 1.99 18.35
N GLY A 240 39.33 2.07 17.09
CA GLY A 240 39.93 1.26 16.04
C GLY A 240 38.90 0.62 15.12
N LEU A 241 39.42 0.02 14.08
CA LEU A 241 38.60 -0.73 13.12
C LEU A 241 38.23 -2.11 13.65
N PRO A 242 37.09 -2.67 13.23
CA PRO A 242 36.75 -4.05 13.59
C PRO A 242 37.82 -5.00 13.07
N GLY A 243 38.09 -6.04 13.85
CA GLY A 243 38.90 -7.15 13.36
C GLY A 243 38.21 -7.89 12.23
N PHE A 244 38.94 -8.25 11.20
CA PHE A 244 38.42 -9.14 10.18
C PHE A 244 38.63 -10.60 10.61
N SER A 245 37.55 -11.31 10.86
CA SER A 245 37.60 -12.74 11.21
C SER A 245 36.45 -13.46 10.54
N LEU A 246 36.70 -14.70 10.10
CA LEU A 246 35.59 -15.55 9.69
C LEU A 246 34.81 -15.93 10.94
N PRO A 247 33.45 -15.87 10.86
CA PRO A 247 32.60 -16.33 11.94
C PRO A 247 32.90 -17.76 12.36
N ASP A 248 32.87 -18.03 13.64
CA ASP A 248 33.08 -19.39 14.17
C ASP A 248 31.86 -20.28 13.79
N MET A 249 32.04 -21.09 12.76
CA MET A 249 31.00 -22.01 12.30
C MET A 249 30.82 -23.23 13.21
N SER A 250 31.71 -23.45 14.21
CA SER A 250 31.52 -24.53 15.17
C SER A 250 30.24 -24.34 16.01
N VAL A 251 29.83 -23.10 16.20
CA VAL A 251 28.58 -22.71 16.86
C VAL A 251 27.35 -23.23 16.09
N VAL A 252 27.38 -23.21 14.77
CA VAL A 252 26.30 -23.74 13.92
C VAL A 252 26.14 -25.25 14.07
N PHE A 253 27.24 -25.96 14.32
CA PHE A 253 27.22 -27.41 14.50
C PHE A 253 26.76 -27.87 15.90
N LYS A 254 26.72 -26.95 16.90
CA LYS A 254 26.17 -27.26 18.23
C LYS A 254 24.63 -27.33 18.20
N ASP A 255 23.96 -26.32 17.60
CA ASP A 255 22.51 -26.21 17.47
C ASP A 255 22.12 -25.89 16.02
N PRO A 256 22.31 -26.85 15.08
CA PRO A 256 22.21 -26.56 13.65
C PRO A 256 20.79 -26.21 13.21
N SER A 257 19.76 -26.83 13.83
CA SER A 257 18.36 -26.58 13.49
C SER A 257 17.97 -25.12 13.77
N ASP A 258 18.31 -24.62 14.95
CA ASP A 258 17.87 -23.31 15.41
C ASP A 258 18.58 -22.19 14.69
N ILE A 259 19.91 -22.31 14.49
CA ILE A 259 20.69 -21.29 13.80
C ILE A 259 20.37 -21.26 12.30
N ILE A 260 20.18 -22.42 11.64
CA ILE A 260 19.82 -22.48 10.24
C ILE A 260 18.42 -21.91 10.00
N LEU A 261 17.44 -22.26 10.86
CA LEU A 261 16.07 -21.77 10.78
C LEU A 261 15.98 -20.27 11.07
N LEU A 262 16.71 -19.79 12.08
CA LEU A 262 16.82 -18.36 12.37
C LEU A 262 17.45 -17.60 11.21
N GLY A 263 18.55 -18.11 10.65
CA GLY A 263 19.19 -17.52 9.47
C GLY A 263 18.25 -17.44 8.26
N LEU A 264 17.44 -18.49 8.05
CA LEU A 264 16.38 -18.51 7.02
C LEU A 264 15.33 -17.43 7.30
N SER A 265 14.86 -17.32 8.54
CA SER A 265 13.87 -16.34 8.97
C SER A 265 14.38 -14.90 8.77
N VAL A 266 15.62 -14.63 9.19
CA VAL A 266 16.30 -13.34 8.96
C VAL A 266 16.40 -13.05 7.47
N ALA A 267 16.88 -14.00 6.66
CA ALA A 267 17.02 -13.83 5.21
C ALA A 267 15.66 -13.57 4.53
N GLY A 268 14.62 -14.30 4.93
CA GLY A 268 13.27 -14.13 4.43
C GLY A 268 12.71 -12.72 4.70
N VAL A 269 12.87 -12.26 5.93
CA VAL A 269 12.41 -10.92 6.34
C VAL A 269 13.21 -9.81 5.65
N VAL A 270 14.54 -9.92 5.62
CA VAL A 270 15.41 -8.96 4.91
C VAL A 270 15.01 -8.87 3.45
N MET A 271 14.81 -10.02 2.77
CA MET A 271 14.40 -10.05 1.38
C MET A 271 13.03 -9.39 1.19
N ALA A 272 12.02 -9.82 1.95
CA ALA A 272 10.64 -9.37 1.78
C ALA A 272 10.50 -7.88 2.07
N GLN A 273 10.95 -7.44 3.24
CA GLN A 273 10.79 -6.06 3.71
C GLN A 273 11.58 -5.08 2.85
N THR A 274 12.85 -5.42 2.53
CA THR A 274 13.69 -4.51 1.76
C THR A 274 13.26 -4.41 0.31
N LEU A 275 12.90 -5.54 -0.34
CA LEU A 275 12.41 -5.50 -1.73
C LEU A 275 11.11 -4.71 -1.86
N LEU A 276 10.16 -4.90 -0.93
CA LEU A 276 8.92 -4.14 -0.94
C LEU A 276 9.20 -2.64 -0.82
N ALA A 277 9.99 -2.24 0.15
CA ALA A 277 10.35 -0.84 0.36
C ALA A 277 11.12 -0.25 -0.83
N THR A 278 12.09 -1.00 -1.38
CA THR A 278 12.90 -0.56 -2.53
C THR A 278 12.02 -0.38 -3.78
N ASN A 279 11.07 -1.30 -4.03
CA ASN A 279 10.13 -1.19 -5.14
C ASN A 279 9.15 -0.02 -4.95
N ASN A 280 8.68 0.26 -3.72
CA ASN A 280 7.85 1.43 -3.43
C ASN A 280 8.57 2.74 -3.77
N TYR A 281 9.86 2.86 -3.40
CA TYR A 281 10.68 4.02 -3.80
C TYR A 281 10.92 4.07 -5.30
N ALA A 282 11.10 2.92 -5.96
CA ALA A 282 11.26 2.82 -7.40
C ALA A 282 10.01 3.34 -8.13
N ASN A 283 8.82 2.93 -7.67
CA ASN A 283 7.54 3.39 -8.21
C ASN A 283 7.34 4.90 -7.99
N LYS A 284 7.60 5.38 -6.76
CA LYS A 284 7.50 6.82 -6.42
C LYS A 284 8.35 7.72 -7.32
N TYR A 285 9.52 7.25 -7.76
CA TYR A 285 10.47 8.04 -8.56
C TYR A 285 10.60 7.59 -10.01
N GLY A 286 9.78 6.62 -10.45
CA GLY A 286 9.74 6.16 -11.84
C GLY A 286 10.99 5.44 -12.34
N TYR A 287 11.80 4.83 -11.46
CA TYR A 287 12.95 4.04 -11.87
C TYR A 287 12.72 2.53 -11.69
N LYS A 288 13.45 1.71 -12.46
CA LYS A 288 13.32 0.26 -12.39
C LYS A 288 14.42 -0.34 -11.50
N VAL A 289 14.02 -1.23 -10.61
CA VAL A 289 14.90 -2.02 -9.73
C VAL A 289 14.94 -3.47 -10.21
N SER A 290 16.11 -4.08 -10.13
CA SER A 290 16.26 -5.51 -10.38
C SER A 290 16.20 -6.28 -9.06
N ASN A 291 15.04 -6.88 -8.73
CA ASN A 291 14.84 -7.61 -7.48
C ASN A 291 15.94 -8.63 -7.20
N ASN A 292 16.36 -9.36 -8.23
CA ASN A 292 17.41 -10.36 -8.07
C ASN A 292 18.79 -9.74 -7.75
N ARG A 293 19.12 -8.59 -8.34
CA ARG A 293 20.36 -7.86 -8.02
C ARG A 293 20.30 -7.26 -6.61
N GLU A 294 19.12 -6.84 -6.17
CA GLU A 294 18.92 -6.38 -4.79
C GLU A 294 19.20 -7.50 -3.80
N ILE A 295 18.66 -8.71 -4.00
CA ILE A 295 18.95 -9.85 -3.13
C ILE A 295 20.45 -10.16 -3.07
N LEU A 296 21.17 -10.08 -4.20
CA LEU A 296 22.62 -10.23 -4.22
C LEU A 296 23.31 -9.14 -3.38
N SER A 297 22.83 -7.90 -3.44
CA SER A 297 23.41 -6.82 -2.65
C SER A 297 23.17 -7.01 -1.15
N TYR A 298 22.01 -7.54 -0.75
CA TYR A 298 21.72 -7.89 0.65
C TYR A 298 22.61 -9.04 1.14
N ALA A 299 22.78 -10.08 0.31
CA ALA A 299 23.68 -11.18 0.62
C ALA A 299 25.12 -10.71 0.81
N ALA A 300 25.64 -9.90 -0.10
CA ALA A 300 27.00 -9.38 -0.04
C ALA A 300 27.24 -8.48 1.16
N ALA A 301 26.28 -7.59 1.48
CA ALA A 301 26.37 -6.70 2.63
C ALA A 301 26.29 -7.48 3.96
N ASN A 302 25.40 -8.48 4.08
CA ASN A 302 25.31 -9.33 5.26
C ASN A 302 26.54 -10.21 5.43
N ALA A 303 27.12 -10.75 4.35
CA ALA A 303 28.38 -11.49 4.41
C ALA A 303 29.53 -10.59 4.90
N ALA A 304 29.57 -9.34 4.44
CA ALA A 304 30.57 -8.38 4.94
C ALA A 304 30.37 -8.04 6.42
N SER A 305 29.10 -7.94 6.89
CA SER A 305 28.77 -7.75 8.29
C SER A 305 29.26 -8.93 9.13
N ALA A 306 29.01 -10.15 8.69
CA ALA A 306 29.45 -11.36 9.38
C ALA A 306 30.99 -11.39 9.58
N VAL A 307 31.76 -11.04 8.53
CA VAL A 307 33.23 -11.05 8.56
C VAL A 307 33.81 -10.00 9.50
N ILE A 308 33.12 -8.92 9.79
CA ILE A 308 33.51 -7.92 10.78
C ILE A 308 32.91 -8.15 12.16
N GLY A 309 32.35 -9.34 12.42
CA GLY A 309 31.75 -9.69 13.70
C GLY A 309 30.36 -9.04 13.94
N GLY A 310 29.71 -8.55 12.89
CA GLY A 310 28.49 -7.75 12.98
C GLY A 310 27.18 -8.54 12.97
N CYS A 311 26.08 -7.83 13.23
CA CYS A 311 24.72 -8.34 13.16
C CYS A 311 24.14 -8.25 11.75
N PRO A 312 22.98 -8.92 11.49
CA PRO A 312 22.31 -8.83 10.20
C PRO A 312 21.79 -7.41 9.91
N LEU A 313 21.86 -7.05 8.63
CA LEU A 313 21.40 -5.75 8.12
C LEU A 313 20.14 -5.89 7.29
N ASN A 314 19.41 -4.79 7.21
CA ASN A 314 18.15 -4.68 6.45
C ASN A 314 18.05 -3.32 5.76
N GLY A 315 17.07 -3.18 4.87
CA GLY A 315 16.71 -1.91 4.29
C GLY A 315 15.98 -1.00 5.27
N SER A 316 16.39 0.26 5.35
CA SER A 316 15.81 1.22 6.29
C SER A 316 14.97 2.28 5.57
N VAL A 317 13.64 2.15 5.70
CA VAL A 317 12.68 3.12 5.15
C VAL A 317 12.86 4.50 5.78
N SER A 318 13.04 4.57 7.09
CA SER A 318 13.18 5.84 7.82
C SER A 318 14.44 6.61 7.41
N ARG A 319 15.60 5.94 7.30
CA ARG A 319 16.85 6.56 6.85
C ARG A 319 16.79 6.92 5.37
N THR A 320 16.14 6.09 4.54
CA THR A 320 15.88 6.42 3.14
C THR A 320 15.00 7.66 3.02
N GLY A 321 13.97 7.79 3.86
CA GLY A 321 13.12 8.99 3.92
C GLY A 321 13.89 10.24 4.29
N ILE A 322 14.83 10.15 5.24
CA ILE A 322 15.74 11.26 5.58
C ILE A 322 16.64 11.61 4.39
N ALA A 323 17.29 10.62 3.77
CA ALA A 323 18.12 10.85 2.58
C ALA A 323 17.34 11.54 1.44
N ASP A 324 16.08 11.14 1.24
CA ASP A 324 15.17 11.71 0.27
C ASP A 324 14.83 13.18 0.57
N GLN A 325 14.54 13.52 1.83
CA GLN A 325 14.29 14.91 2.27
C GLN A 325 15.46 15.85 1.96
N PHE A 326 16.68 15.35 2.00
CA PHE A 326 17.88 16.11 1.64
C PHE A 326 18.26 16.00 0.16
N GLY A 327 17.40 15.37 -0.64
CA GLY A 327 17.46 15.35 -2.11
C GLY A 327 18.48 14.38 -2.68
N CYS A 328 18.71 13.25 -2.00
CA CYS A 328 19.56 12.16 -2.48
C CYS A 328 19.07 11.66 -3.87
N LYS A 329 20.03 11.41 -4.78
CA LYS A 329 19.75 10.90 -6.14
C LYS A 329 20.63 9.72 -6.54
N SER A 330 21.68 9.39 -5.77
CA SER A 330 22.57 8.29 -6.10
C SER A 330 23.19 7.62 -4.86
N GLN A 331 23.76 6.43 -5.03
CA GLN A 331 24.47 5.69 -3.97
C GLN A 331 25.80 6.33 -3.54
N VAL A 332 26.19 7.46 -4.13
CA VAL A 332 27.25 8.32 -3.56
C VAL A 332 26.91 8.66 -2.10
N MET A 333 25.64 8.77 -1.76
CA MET A 333 25.16 8.93 -0.39
C MET A 333 25.63 7.78 0.54
N SER A 334 25.46 6.51 0.16
CA SER A 334 25.92 5.37 0.98
C SER A 334 27.43 5.30 1.11
N ILE A 335 28.17 5.64 0.05
CA ILE A 335 29.63 5.72 0.08
C ILE A 335 30.08 6.84 1.04
N THR A 336 29.44 8.02 0.97
CA THR A 336 29.73 9.14 1.88
C THR A 336 29.34 8.80 3.30
N ALA A 337 28.20 8.14 3.53
CA ALA A 337 27.78 7.72 4.87
C ALA A 337 28.76 6.72 5.47
N SER A 338 29.24 5.74 4.71
CA SER A 338 30.25 4.78 5.12
C SER A 338 31.58 5.47 5.49
N LEU A 339 32.05 6.40 4.64
CA LEU A 339 33.28 7.13 4.88
C LEU A 339 33.16 8.04 6.11
N THR A 340 32.04 8.73 6.28
CA THR A 340 31.75 9.55 7.45
C THR A 340 31.75 8.71 8.73
N MET A 341 31.11 7.53 8.70
CA MET A 341 31.08 6.60 9.83
C MET A 341 32.50 6.09 10.15
N LEU A 342 33.31 5.78 9.15
CA LEU A 342 34.71 5.41 9.31
C LEU A 342 35.49 6.50 10.06
N LEU A 343 35.35 7.77 9.67
CA LEU A 343 36.00 8.90 10.35
C LEU A 343 35.52 9.03 11.81
N ILE A 344 34.23 8.83 12.07
CA ILE A 344 33.67 8.86 13.43
C ILE A 344 34.24 7.74 14.30
N VAL A 345 34.37 6.53 13.78
CA VAL A 345 34.93 5.40 14.51
C VAL A 345 36.43 5.58 14.79
N LEU A 346 37.17 6.20 13.88
CA LEU A 346 38.62 6.44 14.07
C LEU A 346 38.88 7.58 15.04
N PHE A 347 38.10 8.65 15.03
CA PHE A 347 38.40 9.88 15.75
C PHE A 347 37.35 10.30 16.78
N GLY A 348 36.08 9.89 16.60
CA GLY A 348 34.94 10.35 17.38
C GLY A 348 34.55 9.46 18.56
N THR A 349 35.09 8.24 18.68
CA THR A 349 34.72 7.27 19.74
C THR A 349 34.80 7.81 21.17
N PRO A 350 35.78 8.63 21.57
CA PRO A 350 35.81 9.17 22.92
C PRO A 350 34.62 10.05 23.29
N VAL A 351 33.96 10.66 22.28
CA VAL A 351 32.78 11.48 22.50
C VAL A 351 31.55 10.60 22.78
N LEU A 352 31.54 9.37 22.29
CA LEU A 352 30.40 8.45 22.43
C LEU A 352 30.22 7.97 23.87
N GLU A 353 31.30 7.91 24.67
CA GLU A 353 31.28 7.53 26.09
C GLU A 353 30.49 8.51 26.96
N TYR A 354 30.37 9.76 26.53
CA TYR A 354 29.57 10.78 27.21
C TYR A 354 28.08 10.70 26.85
N LEU A 355 27.64 9.73 26.03
CA LEU A 355 26.25 9.62 25.61
C LEU A 355 25.39 8.96 26.68
N PRO A 356 24.32 9.64 27.15
CA PRO A 356 23.35 9.04 28.09
C PRO A 356 22.51 7.95 27.42
N VAL A 357 22.48 6.77 28.02
CA VAL A 357 21.67 5.64 27.55
C VAL A 357 20.20 6.01 27.39
N PRO A 358 19.54 6.77 28.31
CA PRO A 358 18.13 7.18 28.13
C PRO A 358 17.88 8.00 26.87
N ILE A 359 18.79 8.91 26.50
CA ILE A 359 18.66 9.73 25.26
C ILE A 359 18.78 8.82 24.02
N LEU A 360 19.76 7.92 23.98
CA LEU A 360 19.91 6.95 22.91
C LEU A 360 18.65 6.08 22.75
N THR A 361 18.15 5.57 23.87
CA THR A 361 16.93 4.77 23.89
C THR A 361 15.72 5.58 23.41
N GLY A 362 15.58 6.83 23.84
CA GLY A 362 14.55 7.74 23.38
C GLY A 362 14.58 7.96 21.86
N ILE A 363 15.78 8.10 21.27
CA ILE A 363 15.94 8.20 19.82
C ILE A 363 15.47 6.92 19.10
N VAL A 364 15.85 5.74 19.62
CA VAL A 364 15.43 4.45 19.07
C VAL A 364 13.91 4.29 19.16
N VAL A 365 13.31 4.56 20.32
CA VAL A 365 11.85 4.48 20.52
C VAL A 365 11.10 5.43 19.58
N ALA A 366 11.56 6.68 19.44
CA ALA A 366 10.95 7.64 18.53
C ALA A 366 11.04 7.20 17.06
N ALA A 367 12.15 6.55 16.67
CA ALA A 367 12.31 5.98 15.33
C ALA A 367 11.33 4.81 15.10
N LEU A 368 11.16 3.93 16.11
CA LEU A 368 10.25 2.78 16.07
C LEU A 368 8.78 3.20 15.97
N ILE A 369 8.35 4.21 16.75
CA ILE A 369 7.02 4.79 16.62
C ILE A 369 6.79 5.29 15.19
N GLY A 370 7.83 5.82 14.55
CA GLY A 370 7.76 6.35 13.19
C GLY A 370 7.63 5.29 12.07
N ILE A 371 7.93 4.02 12.35
CA ILE A 371 7.81 2.91 11.40
C ILE A 371 6.58 2.03 11.63
N THR A 372 5.90 2.17 12.78
CA THR A 372 4.64 1.45 13.02
C THR A 372 3.55 1.95 12.07
N GLU A 373 2.85 1.00 11.45
CA GLU A 373 1.85 1.29 10.41
C GLU A 373 0.42 1.31 10.97
N PHE A 374 0.21 1.95 12.14
CA PHE A 374 -1.14 2.09 12.71
C PHE A 374 -2.08 2.92 11.82
N GLY A 375 -1.53 3.83 11.01
CA GLY A 375 -2.30 4.55 9.98
C GLY A 375 -2.92 3.60 8.95
N LEU A 376 -2.17 2.55 8.55
CA LEU A 376 -2.69 1.49 7.69
C LEU A 376 -3.82 0.72 8.39
N ALA A 377 -3.67 0.38 9.67
CA ALA A 377 -4.72 -0.30 10.44
C ALA A 377 -6.04 0.50 10.46
N VAL A 378 -5.96 1.81 10.69
CA VAL A 378 -7.13 2.70 10.64
C VAL A 378 -7.75 2.77 9.25
N LYS A 379 -6.94 2.79 8.20
CA LYS A 379 -7.42 2.75 6.81
C LYS A 379 -8.15 1.43 6.54
N LEU A 380 -7.53 0.29 6.87
CA LEU A 380 -8.11 -1.04 6.66
C LEU A 380 -9.43 -1.24 7.43
N TRP A 381 -9.51 -0.73 8.66
CA TRP A 381 -10.75 -0.75 9.44
C TRP A 381 -11.91 -0.07 8.72
N LYS A 382 -11.64 0.99 7.97
CA LYS A 382 -12.66 1.75 7.21
C LYS A 382 -12.98 1.13 5.86
N THR A 383 -12.06 0.37 5.24
CA THR A 383 -12.18 -0.09 3.85
C THR A 383 -12.46 -1.58 3.72
N ASP A 384 -11.77 -2.43 4.48
CA ASP A 384 -11.88 -3.90 4.39
C ASP A 384 -11.60 -4.54 5.74
N HIS A 385 -12.66 -4.99 6.42
CA HIS A 385 -12.57 -5.63 7.73
C HIS A 385 -11.81 -6.96 7.70
N THR A 386 -11.81 -7.67 6.56
CA THR A 386 -11.04 -8.91 6.39
C THR A 386 -9.55 -8.62 6.38
N GLU A 387 -9.13 -7.61 5.61
CA GLU A 387 -7.74 -7.18 5.57
C GLU A 387 -7.29 -6.59 6.92
N PHE A 388 -8.18 -5.89 7.63
CA PHE A 388 -7.92 -5.44 9.00
C PHE A 388 -7.72 -6.61 9.97
N ALA A 389 -8.55 -7.67 9.89
CA ALA A 389 -8.39 -8.86 10.73
C ALA A 389 -7.05 -9.56 10.48
N ILE A 390 -6.59 -9.60 9.22
CA ILE A 390 -5.27 -10.12 8.83
C ILE A 390 -4.15 -9.27 9.44
N PHE A 391 -4.25 -7.94 9.38
CA PHE A 391 -3.30 -7.03 10.02
C PHE A 391 -3.20 -7.31 11.53
N VAL A 392 -4.36 -7.38 12.21
CA VAL A 392 -4.42 -7.65 13.66
C VAL A 392 -3.88 -9.03 13.99
N GLY A 393 -4.21 -10.05 13.20
CA GLY A 393 -3.69 -11.41 13.39
C GLY A 393 -2.16 -11.48 13.26
N ALA A 394 -1.58 -10.82 12.27
CA ALA A 394 -0.13 -10.72 12.10
C ALA A 394 0.51 -9.93 13.25
N PHE A 395 -0.08 -8.81 13.67
CA PHE A 395 0.37 -7.97 14.77
C PHE A 395 0.39 -8.75 16.11
N LEU A 396 -0.73 -9.38 16.46
CA LEU A 396 -0.85 -10.19 17.69
C LEU A 396 0.03 -11.44 17.62
N GLY A 397 0.17 -12.04 16.44
CA GLY A 397 1.07 -13.15 16.21
C GLY A 397 2.51 -12.85 16.64
N VAL A 398 3.01 -11.66 16.27
CA VAL A 398 4.34 -11.21 16.69
C VAL A 398 4.41 -10.95 18.19
N LEU A 399 3.43 -10.27 18.75
CA LEU A 399 3.42 -9.88 20.18
C LEU A 399 3.32 -11.08 21.13
N LEU A 400 2.49 -12.07 20.80
CA LEU A 400 2.16 -13.16 21.72
C LEU A 400 3.04 -14.39 21.53
N PHE A 401 3.49 -14.66 20.31
CA PHE A 401 4.24 -15.87 19.97
C PHE A 401 5.66 -15.57 19.48
N GLY A 402 6.04 -14.29 19.46
CA GLY A 402 7.35 -13.86 19.03
C GLY A 402 7.47 -13.70 17.51
N THR A 403 8.60 -13.14 17.08
CA THR A 403 8.80 -12.62 15.73
C THR A 403 8.78 -13.72 14.66
N ILE A 404 9.34 -14.90 14.94
CA ILE A 404 9.40 -16.02 13.98
C ILE A 404 7.99 -16.54 13.70
N TYR A 405 7.22 -16.83 14.74
CA TYR A 405 5.84 -17.31 14.61
C TYR A 405 4.93 -16.25 13.99
N GLY A 406 5.16 -14.96 14.29
CA GLY A 406 4.44 -13.86 13.64
C GLY A 406 4.59 -13.84 12.14
N VAL A 407 5.81 -14.09 11.61
CA VAL A 407 6.03 -14.22 10.14
C VAL A 407 5.23 -15.39 9.58
N VAL A 408 5.33 -16.57 10.22
CA VAL A 408 4.64 -17.77 9.75
C VAL A 408 3.12 -17.56 9.75
N ILE A 409 2.56 -17.02 10.85
CA ILE A 409 1.14 -16.68 10.96
C ILE A 409 0.74 -15.68 9.86
N GLY A 410 1.54 -14.64 9.65
CA GLY A 410 1.30 -13.65 8.61
C GLY A 410 1.23 -14.25 7.20
N VAL A 411 2.16 -15.13 6.87
CA VAL A 411 2.19 -15.85 5.58
C VAL A 411 0.95 -16.74 5.44
N ILE A 412 0.60 -17.52 6.46
CA ILE A 412 -0.60 -18.38 6.46
C ILE A 412 -1.86 -17.51 6.25
N LEU A 413 -2.01 -16.42 7.01
CA LEU A 413 -3.14 -15.50 6.86
C LEU A 413 -3.22 -14.89 5.46
N SER A 414 -2.08 -14.56 4.85
CA SER A 414 -2.04 -14.06 3.47
C SER A 414 -2.57 -15.12 2.48
N PHE A 415 -2.17 -16.38 2.63
CA PHE A 415 -2.70 -17.46 1.80
C PHE A 415 -4.20 -17.68 2.02
N ILE A 416 -4.64 -17.69 3.29
CA ILE A 416 -6.07 -17.81 3.63
C ILE A 416 -6.87 -16.69 2.95
N ALA A 417 -6.38 -15.44 3.00
CA ALA A 417 -7.05 -14.31 2.37
C ALA A 417 -7.20 -14.48 0.84
N VAL A 418 -6.14 -14.99 0.17
CA VAL A 418 -6.21 -15.27 -1.27
C VAL A 418 -7.22 -16.38 -1.56
N ILE A 419 -7.23 -17.45 -0.74
CA ILE A 419 -8.17 -18.55 -0.90
C ILE A 419 -9.61 -18.06 -0.70
N VAL A 420 -9.88 -17.30 0.36
CA VAL A 420 -11.23 -16.75 0.63
C VAL A 420 -11.72 -15.89 -0.53
N LYS A 421 -10.88 -14.98 -1.04
CA LYS A 421 -11.21 -14.15 -2.22
C LYS A 421 -11.44 -14.99 -3.50
N ALA A 422 -10.80 -16.14 -3.63
CA ALA A 422 -11.01 -17.04 -4.76
C ALA A 422 -12.27 -17.91 -4.60
N VAL A 423 -12.61 -18.29 -3.36
CA VAL A 423 -13.82 -19.08 -3.05
C VAL A 423 -15.10 -18.25 -3.19
N GLU A 424 -15.03 -16.97 -2.80
CA GLU A 424 -16.15 -16.03 -2.89
C GLU A 424 -15.87 -14.89 -3.88
N PRO A 425 -15.83 -15.20 -5.20
CA PRO A 425 -15.60 -14.16 -6.20
C PRO A 425 -16.84 -13.26 -6.36
N PRO A 426 -16.67 -12.04 -6.90
CA PRO A 426 -17.79 -11.15 -7.20
C PRO A 426 -18.79 -11.83 -8.13
N ARG A 427 -20.06 -11.79 -7.77
CA ARG A 427 -21.16 -12.41 -8.50
C ARG A 427 -22.43 -11.57 -8.42
N ALA A 428 -23.29 -11.62 -9.44
CA ALA A 428 -24.52 -10.84 -9.48
C ALA A 428 -25.57 -11.46 -10.38
N PHE A 429 -26.83 -11.29 -10.01
CA PHE A 429 -27.95 -11.49 -10.94
C PHE A 429 -28.15 -10.22 -11.76
N LEU A 430 -28.42 -10.40 -13.06
CA LEU A 430 -28.50 -9.32 -14.01
C LEU A 430 -29.93 -9.15 -14.53
N GLY A 431 -30.26 -7.91 -14.84
CA GLY A 431 -31.50 -7.51 -15.51
C GLY A 431 -31.25 -6.43 -16.54
N VAL A 432 -32.26 -5.78 -17.00
CA VAL A 432 -32.21 -4.72 -18.02
C VAL A 432 -32.84 -3.43 -17.49
N ILE A 433 -32.34 -2.30 -17.96
CA ILE A 433 -32.93 -0.98 -17.75
C ILE A 433 -33.70 -0.62 -19.02
N THR A 434 -34.95 -0.24 -18.87
CA THR A 434 -35.81 0.11 -20.01
C THR A 434 -35.20 1.31 -20.77
N GLY A 435 -34.94 1.12 -22.06
CA GLY A 435 -34.33 2.17 -22.90
C GLY A 435 -32.80 2.24 -22.90
N GLN A 436 -32.14 1.43 -22.11
CA GLN A 436 -30.65 1.36 -22.10
C GLN A 436 -30.15 0.03 -22.69
N GLU A 437 -28.98 0.08 -23.29
CA GLU A 437 -28.29 -1.11 -23.76
C GLU A 437 -27.45 -1.73 -22.64
N GLY A 438 -27.44 -3.06 -22.53
CA GLY A 438 -26.63 -3.82 -21.58
C GLY A 438 -27.42 -4.56 -20.52
N PHE A 439 -26.66 -5.27 -19.65
CA PHE A 439 -27.20 -6.06 -18.54
C PHE A 439 -26.58 -5.57 -17.25
N TYR A 440 -27.42 -5.18 -16.30
CA TYR A 440 -27.05 -4.47 -15.08
C TYR A 440 -27.37 -5.32 -13.85
N SER A 441 -26.61 -5.18 -12.78
CA SER A 441 -26.84 -5.91 -11.54
C SER A 441 -28.16 -5.47 -10.89
N LEU A 442 -28.99 -6.44 -10.54
CA LEU A 442 -30.28 -6.22 -9.87
C LEU A 442 -30.14 -5.54 -8.50
N ASN A 443 -29.01 -5.78 -7.83
CA ASN A 443 -28.77 -5.25 -6.47
C ASN A 443 -28.07 -3.89 -6.47
N ARG A 444 -27.54 -3.43 -7.61
CA ARG A 444 -26.71 -2.21 -7.68
C ARG A 444 -27.47 -0.98 -8.21
N TYR A 445 -28.47 -1.20 -9.06
CA TYR A 445 -29.18 -0.12 -9.74
C TYR A 445 -30.70 -0.20 -9.46
N ARG A 446 -31.35 0.94 -9.16
CA ARG A 446 -32.76 1.03 -8.76
C ARG A 446 -33.76 0.66 -9.85
N ASN A 447 -33.41 0.89 -11.12
CA ASN A 447 -34.32 0.73 -12.24
C ASN A 447 -34.10 -0.54 -13.06
N VAL A 448 -33.31 -1.48 -12.54
CA VAL A 448 -33.06 -2.75 -13.23
C VAL A 448 -34.22 -3.70 -12.99
N LYS A 449 -34.79 -4.18 -14.06
CA LYS A 449 -35.92 -5.15 -14.05
C LYS A 449 -35.43 -6.51 -14.53
N LYS A 450 -35.95 -7.57 -13.90
CA LYS A 450 -35.70 -8.95 -14.36
C LYS A 450 -36.40 -9.17 -15.71
N ILE A 451 -35.76 -9.95 -16.57
CA ILE A 451 -36.41 -10.43 -17.81
C ILE A 451 -37.33 -11.59 -17.42
N LYS A 452 -38.58 -11.50 -17.82
CA LYS A 452 -39.64 -12.46 -17.46
C LYS A 452 -39.27 -13.88 -17.86
N GLY A 453 -39.20 -14.77 -16.89
CA GLY A 453 -38.85 -16.18 -17.06
C GLY A 453 -37.36 -16.47 -17.32
N ALA A 454 -36.47 -15.49 -17.26
CA ALA A 454 -35.04 -15.67 -17.46
C ALA A 454 -34.22 -15.26 -16.20
N VAL A 455 -33.40 -16.17 -15.73
CA VAL A 455 -32.39 -15.91 -14.69
C VAL A 455 -31.05 -15.70 -15.38
N ILE A 456 -30.50 -14.48 -15.31
CA ILE A 456 -29.17 -14.15 -15.84
C ILE A 456 -28.23 -13.99 -14.68
N TYR A 457 -27.18 -14.80 -14.64
CA TYR A 457 -26.24 -14.86 -13.54
C TYR A 457 -24.81 -14.65 -14.01
N ARG A 458 -24.12 -13.65 -13.44
CA ARG A 458 -22.71 -13.34 -13.72
C ARG A 458 -21.84 -13.85 -12.58
N PHE A 459 -20.77 -14.56 -12.94
CA PHE A 459 -19.78 -15.06 -12.02
C PHE A 459 -18.37 -14.63 -12.46
N ASN A 460 -17.65 -13.86 -11.62
CA ASN A 460 -16.38 -13.26 -11.97
C ASN A 460 -15.23 -13.95 -11.24
N GLY A 461 -14.90 -15.17 -11.67
CA GLY A 461 -13.77 -15.92 -11.09
C GLY A 461 -13.63 -17.29 -11.75
N ALA A 462 -12.47 -17.93 -11.59
CA ALA A 462 -12.31 -19.31 -12.00
C ALA A 462 -13.29 -20.22 -11.27
N LEU A 463 -13.87 -21.20 -11.96
CA LEU A 463 -14.73 -22.21 -11.36
C LEU A 463 -13.90 -23.43 -10.96
N PHE A 464 -13.90 -23.77 -9.68
CA PHE A 464 -13.12 -24.88 -9.15
C PHE A 464 -13.82 -25.54 -7.94
N PHE A 465 -13.25 -26.62 -7.45
CA PHE A 465 -13.86 -27.46 -6.42
C PHE A 465 -14.39 -26.70 -5.18
N ALA A 466 -13.78 -25.56 -4.81
CA ALA A 466 -14.12 -24.84 -3.60
C ALA A 466 -15.28 -23.85 -3.79
N ASN A 467 -15.56 -23.37 -5.01
CA ASN A 467 -16.59 -22.35 -5.27
C ASN A 467 -17.75 -22.83 -6.17
N ILE A 468 -17.62 -23.97 -6.82
CA ILE A 468 -18.66 -24.47 -7.72
C ILE A 468 -20.00 -24.72 -7.02
N ASN A 469 -20.00 -25.14 -5.75
CA ASN A 469 -21.23 -25.32 -5.00
C ASN A 469 -21.95 -23.99 -4.79
N THR A 470 -21.21 -22.92 -4.47
CA THR A 470 -21.79 -21.56 -4.35
C THR A 470 -22.41 -21.12 -5.68
N PHE A 471 -21.75 -21.39 -6.81
CA PHE A 471 -22.28 -21.11 -8.14
C PHE A 471 -23.60 -21.85 -8.40
N VAL A 472 -23.66 -23.14 -8.07
CA VAL A 472 -24.86 -23.96 -8.25
C VAL A 472 -25.99 -23.52 -7.33
N ASP A 473 -25.68 -23.34 -6.04
CA ASP A 473 -26.64 -22.94 -5.00
C ASP A 473 -27.26 -21.58 -5.30
N ASP A 474 -26.47 -20.61 -5.77
CA ASP A 474 -26.99 -19.29 -6.17
C ASP A 474 -28.00 -19.40 -7.31
N ILE A 475 -27.70 -20.21 -8.33
CA ILE A 475 -28.64 -20.43 -9.43
C ILE A 475 -29.90 -21.15 -8.92
N GLU A 476 -29.75 -22.26 -8.18
CA GLU A 476 -30.90 -23.07 -7.72
C GLU A 476 -31.84 -22.28 -6.78
N LYS A 477 -31.29 -21.43 -5.90
CA LYS A 477 -32.09 -20.58 -4.99
C LYS A 477 -32.87 -19.46 -5.69
N ASN A 478 -32.43 -19.07 -6.89
CA ASN A 478 -33.10 -18.01 -7.66
C ASN A 478 -33.98 -18.54 -8.78
N LEU A 479 -34.24 -19.86 -8.84
CA LEU A 479 -35.24 -20.44 -9.72
C LEU A 479 -36.62 -20.28 -9.09
N ASP A 480 -37.59 -19.85 -9.90
CA ASP A 480 -39.00 -19.81 -9.57
C ASP A 480 -39.82 -20.71 -10.51
N ASP A 481 -41.12 -20.87 -10.24
CA ASP A 481 -42.00 -21.70 -11.05
C ASP A 481 -42.21 -21.18 -12.50
N ASN A 482 -41.84 -19.92 -12.75
CA ASN A 482 -41.96 -19.28 -14.05
C ASN A 482 -40.61 -19.33 -14.82
N THR A 483 -39.54 -19.77 -14.20
CA THR A 483 -38.21 -19.79 -14.80
C THR A 483 -38.13 -20.82 -15.94
N LYS A 484 -37.82 -20.35 -17.13
CA LYS A 484 -37.67 -21.16 -18.35
C LYS A 484 -36.23 -21.19 -18.86
N TRP A 485 -35.46 -20.19 -18.51
CA TRP A 485 -34.10 -20.01 -19.01
C TRP A 485 -33.16 -19.58 -17.90
N VAL A 486 -32.01 -20.24 -17.85
CA VAL A 486 -30.84 -19.83 -17.03
C VAL A 486 -29.72 -19.47 -17.97
N ILE A 487 -29.23 -18.25 -17.89
CA ILE A 487 -28.16 -17.71 -18.73
C ILE A 487 -27.01 -17.30 -17.84
N VAL A 488 -25.87 -17.97 -17.98
CA VAL A 488 -24.65 -17.65 -17.25
C VAL A 488 -23.80 -16.71 -18.08
N ASP A 489 -23.49 -15.56 -17.53
CA ASP A 489 -22.44 -14.68 -18.03
C ASP A 489 -21.10 -15.18 -17.47
N ALA A 490 -20.33 -15.84 -18.33
CA ALA A 490 -19.04 -16.43 -18.03
C ALA A 490 -17.86 -15.55 -18.48
N GLY A 491 -18.08 -14.26 -18.74
CA GLY A 491 -17.02 -13.34 -19.16
C GLY A 491 -15.87 -13.20 -18.15
N GLY A 492 -16.17 -13.42 -16.87
CA GLY A 492 -15.17 -13.46 -15.81
C GLY A 492 -14.63 -14.86 -15.48
N VAL A 493 -15.08 -15.93 -16.16
CA VAL A 493 -14.67 -17.31 -15.91
C VAL A 493 -13.47 -17.66 -16.81
N GLY A 494 -12.26 -17.42 -16.29
CA GLY A 494 -11.02 -17.67 -17.05
C GLY A 494 -10.59 -19.15 -17.10
N SER A 495 -11.09 -20.00 -16.19
CA SER A 495 -10.76 -21.42 -16.13
C SER A 495 -11.80 -22.22 -15.35
N ILE A 496 -11.85 -23.54 -15.61
CA ILE A 496 -12.70 -24.49 -14.91
C ILE A 496 -11.91 -25.78 -14.61
N ASP A 497 -12.09 -26.38 -13.41
CA ASP A 497 -11.45 -27.64 -13.06
C ASP A 497 -12.41 -28.85 -13.27
N VAL A 498 -11.87 -30.06 -13.15
CA VAL A 498 -12.63 -31.32 -13.35
C VAL A 498 -13.84 -31.41 -12.45
N THR A 499 -13.70 -31.08 -11.15
CA THR A 499 -14.80 -31.14 -10.16
C THR A 499 -15.90 -30.14 -10.50
N ALA A 500 -15.52 -28.97 -10.95
CA ALA A 500 -16.47 -27.93 -11.35
C ALA A 500 -17.19 -28.32 -12.64
N VAL A 501 -16.53 -28.96 -13.61
CA VAL A 501 -17.16 -29.50 -14.82
C VAL A 501 -18.20 -30.55 -14.47
N ASP A 502 -17.88 -31.54 -13.63
CA ASP A 502 -18.81 -32.59 -13.21
C ASP A 502 -20.05 -32.02 -12.53
N ARG A 503 -19.86 -31.01 -11.68
CA ARG A 503 -20.95 -30.35 -10.97
C ARG A 503 -21.79 -29.47 -11.90
N LEU A 504 -21.17 -28.77 -12.85
CA LEU A 504 -21.84 -28.03 -13.92
C LEU A 504 -22.71 -28.92 -14.80
N MET A 505 -22.18 -30.08 -15.20
CA MET A 505 -22.93 -31.08 -15.95
C MET A 505 -24.11 -31.64 -15.16
N SER A 506 -23.95 -31.83 -13.87
CA SER A 506 -25.05 -32.24 -12.97
C SER A 506 -26.14 -31.17 -12.89
N LEU A 507 -25.79 -29.91 -12.76
CA LEU A 507 -26.71 -28.77 -12.82
C LEU A 507 -27.44 -28.72 -14.17
N TYR A 508 -26.69 -28.80 -15.28
CA TYR A 508 -27.27 -28.81 -16.63
C TYR A 508 -28.35 -29.88 -16.78
N LYS A 509 -28.05 -31.13 -16.39
CA LYS A 509 -29.00 -32.25 -16.46
C LYS A 509 -30.20 -32.07 -15.52
N ALA A 510 -30.01 -31.46 -14.36
CA ALA A 510 -31.08 -31.15 -13.41
C ALA A 510 -32.03 -30.07 -13.96
N LEU A 511 -31.50 -29.04 -14.59
CA LEU A 511 -32.30 -27.99 -15.27
C LEU A 511 -33.04 -28.55 -16.49
N GLU A 512 -32.38 -29.38 -17.29
CA GLU A 512 -33.00 -30.05 -18.47
C GLU A 512 -34.21 -30.91 -18.05
N LYS A 513 -34.09 -31.68 -16.95
CA LYS A 513 -35.21 -32.45 -16.38
C LYS A 513 -36.37 -31.60 -15.91
N LYS A 514 -36.12 -30.37 -15.47
CA LYS A 514 -37.14 -29.38 -15.08
C LYS A 514 -37.72 -28.62 -16.30
N GLY A 515 -37.26 -28.91 -17.52
CA GLY A 515 -37.63 -28.19 -18.74
C GLY A 515 -37.02 -26.77 -18.85
N ILE A 516 -36.00 -26.46 -18.03
CA ILE A 516 -35.33 -25.19 -18.03
C ILE A 516 -34.12 -25.27 -18.97
N ARG A 517 -34.04 -24.37 -19.95
CA ARG A 517 -32.92 -24.28 -20.87
C ARG A 517 -31.76 -23.55 -20.21
N PHE A 518 -30.55 -24.09 -20.38
CA PHE A 518 -29.33 -23.54 -19.80
C PHE A 518 -28.43 -23.00 -20.91
N TYR A 519 -27.84 -21.80 -20.70
CA TYR A 519 -26.90 -21.17 -21.63
C TYR A 519 -25.67 -20.64 -20.87
N ILE A 520 -24.47 -20.78 -21.47
CA ILE A 520 -23.20 -20.18 -21.05
C ILE A 520 -22.81 -19.15 -22.10
N THR A 521 -22.60 -17.90 -21.69
CA THR A 521 -22.40 -16.76 -22.61
C THR A 521 -21.17 -15.94 -22.23
N GLU A 522 -20.76 -15.00 -23.09
CA GLU A 522 -19.65 -14.04 -22.89
C GLU A 522 -18.28 -14.69 -22.61
N HIS A 523 -18.15 -15.99 -22.81
CA HIS A 523 -16.99 -16.80 -22.47
C HIS A 523 -15.80 -16.56 -23.41
N GLU A 524 -14.58 -16.82 -22.92
CA GLU A 524 -13.36 -16.92 -23.74
C GLU A 524 -13.25 -18.28 -24.45
N HIS A 525 -12.52 -18.33 -25.55
CA HIS A 525 -12.29 -19.58 -26.31
C HIS A 525 -11.65 -20.68 -25.47
N THR A 526 -10.76 -20.29 -24.53
CA THR A 526 -10.08 -21.21 -23.58
C THR A 526 -11.05 -22.02 -22.74
N LEU A 527 -12.22 -21.46 -22.37
CA LEU A 527 -13.24 -22.18 -21.62
C LEU A 527 -13.86 -23.31 -22.45
N ASN A 528 -14.12 -23.09 -23.75
CA ASN A 528 -14.64 -24.12 -24.65
C ASN A 528 -13.68 -25.29 -24.80
N ASP A 529 -12.39 -25.00 -24.92
CA ASP A 529 -11.37 -26.04 -25.05
C ASP A 529 -11.29 -26.85 -23.76
N GLN A 530 -11.29 -26.22 -22.61
CA GLN A 530 -11.33 -26.90 -21.31
C GLN A 530 -12.60 -27.74 -21.12
N LEU A 531 -13.80 -27.25 -21.50
CA LEU A 531 -15.03 -28.04 -21.44
C LEU A 531 -14.93 -29.31 -22.29
N ARG A 532 -14.34 -29.24 -23.49
CA ARG A 532 -14.13 -30.42 -24.34
C ARG A 532 -13.11 -31.40 -23.74
N GLU A 533 -11.97 -30.89 -23.28
CA GLU A 533 -10.89 -31.70 -22.70
C GLU A 533 -11.34 -32.41 -21.40
N LEU A 534 -12.18 -31.75 -20.60
CA LEU A 534 -12.68 -32.27 -19.32
C LEU A 534 -13.99 -33.06 -19.43
N GLY A 535 -14.43 -33.40 -20.64
CA GLY A 535 -15.57 -34.31 -20.88
C GLY A 535 -16.97 -33.63 -20.92
N ALA A 536 -17.03 -32.31 -20.96
CA ALA A 536 -18.29 -31.56 -21.14
C ALA A 536 -18.46 -30.98 -22.56
N GLY A 537 -17.82 -31.56 -23.56
CA GLY A 537 -17.94 -31.16 -24.97
C GLY A 537 -19.39 -31.15 -25.47
N GLU A 538 -20.23 -31.98 -24.89
CA GLU A 538 -21.70 -32.03 -25.14
C GLU A 538 -22.38 -30.64 -25.01
N LEU A 539 -21.95 -29.79 -24.07
CA LEU A 539 -22.47 -28.44 -23.88
C LEU A 539 -22.19 -27.54 -25.11
N VAL A 540 -21.01 -27.73 -25.70
CA VAL A 540 -20.62 -26.99 -26.91
C VAL A 540 -21.35 -27.50 -28.14
N GLU A 541 -21.44 -28.84 -28.29
CA GLU A 541 -22.10 -29.50 -29.45
C GLU A 541 -23.60 -29.27 -29.47
N LYS A 542 -24.29 -29.33 -28.33
CA LYS A 542 -25.74 -29.08 -28.21
C LYS A 542 -26.09 -27.59 -28.28
N GLY A 543 -25.09 -26.72 -28.43
CA GLY A 543 -25.32 -25.30 -28.57
C GLY A 543 -25.76 -24.62 -27.25
N VAL A 544 -25.41 -25.17 -26.10
CA VAL A 544 -25.58 -24.55 -24.79
C VAL A 544 -24.68 -23.33 -24.65
N VAL A 545 -23.50 -23.39 -25.25
CA VAL A 545 -22.55 -22.28 -25.25
C VAL A 545 -22.90 -21.29 -26.36
N ARG A 546 -23.08 -20.02 -25.99
CA ARG A 546 -23.43 -18.92 -26.89
C ARG A 546 -22.44 -17.76 -26.72
N ARG A 547 -22.23 -16.99 -27.79
CA ARG A 547 -21.23 -15.93 -27.80
C ARG A 547 -21.61 -14.76 -26.89
N THR A 548 -22.90 -14.39 -26.86
CA THR A 548 -23.37 -13.24 -26.09
C THR A 548 -24.72 -13.52 -25.42
N ILE A 549 -25.04 -12.80 -24.34
CA ILE A 549 -26.34 -12.86 -23.67
C ILE A 549 -27.50 -12.53 -24.63
N PRO A 550 -27.42 -11.45 -25.46
CA PRO A 550 -28.50 -11.18 -26.43
C PRO A 550 -28.75 -12.33 -27.41
N LEU A 551 -27.70 -13.07 -27.81
CA LEU A 551 -27.83 -14.20 -28.68
C LEU A 551 -28.58 -15.36 -28.00
N ALA A 552 -28.27 -15.64 -26.75
CA ALA A 552 -28.94 -16.66 -25.93
C ALA A 552 -30.44 -16.28 -25.70
N LEU A 553 -30.72 -15.02 -25.43
CA LEU A 553 -32.11 -14.52 -25.29
C LEU A 553 -32.88 -14.63 -26.60
N ARG A 554 -32.28 -14.32 -27.74
CA ARG A 554 -32.92 -14.50 -29.04
C ARG A 554 -33.21 -15.97 -29.32
N ASP A 555 -32.29 -16.89 -29.01
CA ASP A 555 -32.51 -18.33 -29.16
C ASP A 555 -33.61 -18.85 -28.18
N ALA A 556 -33.84 -18.10 -27.09
CA ALA A 556 -34.97 -18.32 -26.17
C ALA A 556 -36.30 -17.74 -26.66
N GLY A 557 -36.33 -17.02 -27.79
CA GLY A 557 -37.50 -16.34 -28.32
C GLY A 557 -37.82 -15.03 -27.62
N LEU A 558 -36.82 -14.43 -26.96
CA LEU A 558 -36.93 -13.15 -26.25
C LEU A 558 -36.18 -12.06 -27.04
N ASP A 559 -36.95 -11.31 -27.88
CA ASP A 559 -36.40 -10.18 -28.64
C ASP A 559 -36.57 -8.85 -27.90
N ARG A 560 -35.76 -7.84 -28.27
CA ARG A 560 -35.89 -6.47 -27.76
C ARG A 560 -37.16 -5.79 -28.29
N PRO A 561 -37.89 -5.02 -27.46
CA PRO A 561 -37.69 -4.82 -26.03
C PRO A 561 -38.03 -6.07 -25.21
N TYR A 562 -37.13 -6.49 -24.32
CA TYR A 562 -37.31 -7.69 -23.51
C TYR A 562 -38.56 -7.58 -22.62
N PRO A 563 -39.34 -8.65 -22.47
CA PRO A 563 -40.43 -8.66 -21.51
C PRO A 563 -39.88 -8.65 -20.09
N VAL A 564 -40.19 -7.61 -19.33
CA VAL A 564 -39.70 -7.42 -17.94
C VAL A 564 -40.82 -7.75 -16.95
N GLU A 565 -40.43 -8.16 -15.75
CA GLU A 565 -41.33 -8.31 -14.62
C GLU A 565 -41.71 -6.93 -14.10
N GLU A 566 -43.02 -6.70 -13.88
CA GLU A 566 -43.49 -5.53 -13.16
C GLU A 566 -43.18 -5.75 -11.67
N GLY A 567 -42.09 -5.19 -11.21
CA GLY A 567 -41.71 -5.25 -9.79
C GLY A 567 -42.52 -4.27 -8.97
N GLU A 568 -42.97 -4.72 -7.78
CA GLU A 568 -43.43 -3.84 -6.70
C GLU A 568 -42.25 -2.87 -6.36
N GLU A 569 -42.60 -1.61 -6.11
CA GLU A 569 -41.63 -0.58 -5.64
C GLU A 569 -41.10 -0.96 -4.24
N GLU A 570 -40.15 -1.87 -4.18
CA GLU A 570 -39.45 -2.16 -2.93
C GLU A 570 -38.40 -1.08 -2.59
N GLN A 571 -38.47 -0.69 -1.35
CA GLN A 571 -37.69 0.37 -0.70
C GLN A 571 -36.21 0.31 -1.01
N ALA A 572 -35.69 1.46 -1.41
CA ALA A 572 -34.31 1.70 -1.78
C ALA A 572 -33.31 1.37 -0.66
N VAL A 573 -32.42 0.43 -0.91
CA VAL A 573 -31.15 0.30 -0.20
C VAL A 573 -30.15 1.25 -0.85
N SER A 574 -29.51 2.07 -0.02
CA SER A 574 -28.57 3.12 -0.36
C SER A 574 -27.41 2.61 -1.26
N GLY A 575 -27.52 2.84 -2.56
CA GLY A 575 -26.53 2.47 -3.56
C GLY A 575 -25.71 3.64 -4.14
N GLU A 576 -25.68 4.79 -3.46
CA GLU A 576 -24.99 6.01 -3.92
C GLU A 576 -23.44 5.97 -3.77
N VAL A 577 -22.88 4.92 -3.14
CA VAL A 577 -21.49 4.93 -2.69
C VAL A 577 -20.48 4.39 -3.73
N HIS A 578 -20.91 3.71 -4.81
CA HIS A 578 -19.97 2.98 -5.69
C HIS A 578 -19.63 3.65 -7.03
N GLU A 579 -20.51 4.47 -7.60
CA GLU A 579 -20.15 5.24 -8.80
C GLU A 579 -19.12 6.34 -8.49
N ASP A 580 -19.24 6.96 -7.31
CA ASP A 580 -18.28 7.98 -6.86
C ASP A 580 -16.86 7.43 -6.65
N ASN A 581 -16.71 6.15 -6.28
CA ASN A 581 -15.39 5.55 -6.06
C ASN A 581 -14.60 5.23 -7.34
N GLU A 582 -15.26 4.86 -8.43
CA GLU A 582 -14.57 4.65 -9.72
C GLU A 582 -14.14 6.00 -10.33
N ARG A 583 -14.95 7.02 -10.15
CA ARG A 583 -14.67 8.39 -10.62
C ARG A 583 -13.62 9.10 -9.77
N LEU A 584 -13.61 8.88 -8.46
CA LEU A 584 -12.54 9.32 -7.56
C LEU A 584 -11.19 8.68 -7.94
N ALA A 585 -11.20 7.39 -8.29
CA ALA A 585 -10.00 6.70 -8.75
C ALA A 585 -9.43 7.28 -10.05
N GLU A 586 -10.27 7.77 -10.98
CA GLU A 586 -9.83 8.43 -12.20
C GLU A 586 -9.25 9.82 -11.93
N ILE A 587 -9.80 10.57 -10.97
CA ILE A 587 -9.26 11.87 -10.53
C ILE A 587 -7.93 11.67 -9.80
N GLU A 588 -7.83 10.71 -8.88
CA GLU A 588 -6.59 10.37 -8.20
C GLU A 588 -5.51 9.91 -9.20
N TRP A 589 -5.90 9.17 -10.24
CA TRP A 589 -4.97 8.76 -11.30
C TRP A 589 -4.46 9.95 -12.12
N ALA A 590 -5.33 10.89 -12.47
CA ALA A 590 -4.99 12.04 -13.31
C ALA A 590 -4.23 13.14 -12.55
N PHE A 591 -4.59 13.40 -11.29
CA PHE A 591 -4.14 14.57 -10.52
C PHE A 591 -3.47 14.22 -9.18
N GLY A 592 -3.56 12.96 -8.72
CA GLY A 592 -3.09 12.50 -7.41
C GLY A 592 -4.11 12.74 -6.29
N ALA A 593 -3.90 12.07 -5.16
CA ALA A 593 -4.81 12.09 -4.00
C ALA A 593 -5.08 13.50 -3.41
N ASP A 594 -4.15 14.44 -3.60
CA ASP A 594 -4.27 15.82 -3.11
C ASP A 594 -5.36 16.63 -3.86
N ALA A 595 -5.73 16.21 -5.07
CA ALA A 595 -6.73 16.93 -5.87
C ALA A 595 -8.15 16.73 -5.33
N ASP A 596 -8.48 15.54 -4.84
CA ASP A 596 -9.79 15.26 -4.25
C ASP A 596 -9.97 15.98 -2.92
N GLU A 597 -8.95 15.97 -2.04
CA GLU A 597 -8.97 16.75 -0.78
C GLU A 597 -9.12 18.25 -1.04
N TRP A 598 -8.47 18.75 -2.10
CA TRP A 598 -8.59 20.15 -2.51
C TRP A 598 -9.99 20.48 -3.03
N LEU A 599 -10.61 19.61 -3.83
CA LEU A 599 -11.98 19.78 -4.34
C LEU A 599 -13.01 19.76 -3.22
N GLU A 600 -12.86 18.84 -2.25
CA GLU A 600 -13.70 18.77 -1.06
C GLU A 600 -13.62 20.04 -0.22
N LYS A 601 -12.40 20.54 0.00
CA LYS A 601 -12.19 21.76 0.77
C LYS A 601 -12.80 22.98 0.08
N MET A 602 -12.65 23.08 -1.22
CA MET A 602 -13.24 24.15 -2.03
C MET A 602 -14.78 24.11 -2.00
N ALA A 603 -15.39 22.93 -2.11
CA ALA A 603 -16.83 22.76 -2.02
C ALA A 603 -17.37 23.12 -0.62
N ALA A 604 -16.63 22.75 0.44
CA ALA A 604 -16.96 23.12 1.81
C ALA A 604 -16.88 24.64 2.06
N GLU A 605 -15.84 25.32 1.54
CA GLU A 605 -15.68 26.78 1.62
C GLU A 605 -16.84 27.50 0.92
N MET A 606 -17.30 26.99 -0.23
CA MET A 606 -18.45 27.58 -0.95
C MET A 606 -19.77 27.39 -0.19
N ALA A 607 -19.97 26.22 0.42
CA ALA A 607 -21.17 25.98 1.23
C ALA A 607 -21.23 26.90 2.46
N ASP A 608 -20.08 27.33 3.00
CA ASP A 608 -20.01 28.29 4.11
C ASP A 608 -20.25 29.74 3.64
N GLU A 609 -19.89 30.12 2.42
CA GLU A 609 -20.16 31.43 1.82
C GLU A 609 -21.65 31.64 1.51
N ILE A 610 -22.43 30.59 1.26
CA ILE A 610 -23.87 30.68 0.94
C ILE A 610 -24.71 31.06 2.17
N GLY A 611 -24.14 31.08 3.35
CA GLY A 611 -24.71 31.63 4.64
C GLY A 611 -26.17 31.30 4.92
N SER A 612 -26.53 30.89 6.13
CA SER A 612 -27.90 30.68 6.66
C SER A 612 -28.76 29.50 6.07
N VAL A 613 -28.21 28.60 5.27
CA VAL A 613 -28.91 27.42 4.77
C VAL A 613 -28.89 26.29 5.82
N LYS A 614 -29.98 25.55 5.97
CA LYS A 614 -30.06 24.41 6.90
C LYS A 614 -29.03 23.31 6.53
N LYS A 615 -28.57 22.56 7.53
CA LYS A 615 -27.49 21.56 7.39
C LYS A 615 -27.71 20.56 6.23
N ASP A 616 -28.97 20.14 6.01
CA ASP A 616 -29.32 19.22 4.94
C ASP A 616 -29.28 19.86 3.54
N GLU A 617 -29.59 21.15 3.44
CA GLU A 617 -29.49 21.95 2.23
C GLU A 617 -28.02 22.24 1.86
N LYS A 618 -27.16 22.51 2.85
CA LYS A 618 -25.70 22.66 2.66
C LYS A 618 -25.08 21.42 2.02
N ASN A 619 -25.43 20.24 2.49
CA ASN A 619 -24.88 18.99 1.95
C ASN A 619 -25.27 18.75 0.48
N VAL A 620 -26.51 19.08 0.09
CA VAL A 620 -26.96 18.98 -1.29
C VAL A 620 -26.22 19.95 -2.22
N ILE A 621 -25.97 21.18 -1.73
CA ILE A 621 -25.23 22.20 -2.50
C ILE A 621 -23.76 21.81 -2.64
N VAL A 622 -23.13 21.34 -1.56
CA VAL A 622 -21.72 20.85 -1.60
C VAL A 622 -21.58 19.69 -2.59
N ASP A 623 -22.52 18.76 -2.59
CA ASP A 623 -22.53 17.61 -3.47
C ASP A 623 -22.73 18.03 -4.94
N ALA A 624 -23.65 18.95 -5.20
CA ALA A 624 -23.90 19.50 -6.53
C ALA A 624 -22.67 20.26 -7.09
N GLU A 625 -21.98 21.03 -6.23
CA GLU A 625 -20.78 21.77 -6.62
C GLU A 625 -19.57 20.87 -6.85
N LYS A 626 -19.42 19.84 -6.03
CA LYS A 626 -18.41 18.78 -6.20
C LYS A 626 -18.59 18.08 -7.57
N HIS A 627 -19.81 17.69 -7.90
CA HIS A 627 -20.15 17.07 -9.17
C HIS A 627 -19.96 18.02 -10.36
N ALA A 628 -20.29 19.31 -10.21
CA ALA A 628 -20.07 20.31 -11.23
C ALA A 628 -18.56 20.54 -11.50
N ALA A 629 -17.73 20.51 -10.46
CA ALA A 629 -16.28 20.57 -10.61
C ALA A 629 -15.74 19.37 -11.39
N TRP A 630 -16.24 18.16 -11.09
CA TRP A 630 -15.86 16.92 -11.79
C TRP A 630 -16.34 16.86 -13.24
N GLY A 631 -17.58 17.33 -13.52
CA GLY A 631 -18.10 17.42 -14.88
C GLY A 631 -17.21 18.23 -15.82
N ARG A 632 -16.47 19.22 -15.30
CA ARG A 632 -15.51 20.02 -16.07
C ARG A 632 -14.28 19.27 -16.52
N ILE A 633 -13.85 18.30 -15.72
CA ILE A 633 -12.70 17.44 -16.05
C ILE A 633 -13.09 16.41 -17.13
N GLY A 634 -14.38 16.31 -17.47
CA GLY A 634 -14.88 15.39 -18.51
C GLY A 634 -15.27 14.00 -17.98
N LEU A 635 -15.29 13.84 -16.66
CA LEU A 635 -15.58 12.57 -15.98
C LEU A 635 -17.07 12.33 -15.72
N PHE A 636 -17.93 13.37 -15.89
CA PHE A 636 -19.38 13.28 -15.68
C PHE A 636 -20.20 13.74 -16.87
N ASP A 637 -21.36 13.16 -17.05
CA ASP A 637 -22.38 13.68 -17.97
C ASP A 637 -23.16 14.83 -17.30
N GLU A 638 -23.15 16.01 -17.94
CA GLU A 638 -23.84 17.20 -17.43
C GLU A 638 -25.34 17.00 -17.29
N ASN A 639 -25.94 16.07 -18.04
CA ASN A 639 -27.36 15.78 -17.94
C ASN A 639 -27.70 15.09 -16.63
N ASP A 640 -26.83 14.24 -16.10
CA ASP A 640 -26.99 13.56 -14.81
C ASP A 640 -26.97 14.57 -13.65
N LEU A 641 -26.11 15.61 -13.76
CA LEU A 641 -26.03 16.69 -12.78
C LEU A 641 -27.29 17.57 -12.79
N LEU A 642 -27.75 17.99 -13.98
CA LEU A 642 -28.96 18.80 -14.13
C LEU A 642 -30.21 18.02 -13.69
N GLU A 643 -30.30 16.74 -14.03
CA GLU A 643 -31.43 15.88 -13.62
C GLU A 643 -31.44 15.66 -12.11
N ARG A 644 -30.28 15.50 -11.45
CA ARG A 644 -30.19 15.41 -9.99
C ARG A 644 -30.43 16.74 -9.29
N LEU A 645 -29.95 17.84 -9.84
CA LEU A 645 -30.28 19.19 -9.39
C LEU A 645 -31.78 19.46 -9.54
N GLU A 646 -32.36 19.13 -10.68
CA GLU A 646 -33.79 19.22 -10.90
C GLU A 646 -34.60 18.35 -9.92
N MET A 647 -34.25 17.10 -9.70
CA MET A 647 -34.96 16.21 -8.78
C MET A 647 -34.82 16.61 -7.30
N HIS A 648 -33.71 17.22 -6.87
CA HIS A 648 -33.44 17.49 -5.46
C HIS A 648 -33.65 18.95 -5.06
N LEU A 649 -33.41 19.91 -5.97
CA LEU A 649 -33.52 21.35 -5.70
C LEU A 649 -34.85 21.96 -6.17
N PHE A 650 -35.52 21.35 -7.18
CA PHE A 650 -36.75 21.88 -7.77
C PHE A 650 -38.05 21.41 -7.09
N ASP A 651 -37.98 20.74 -5.94
CA ASP A 651 -39.18 20.53 -5.14
C ASP A 651 -39.51 21.83 -4.42
N ASP A 652 -40.22 22.75 -5.11
CA ASP A 652 -40.71 24.05 -4.61
C ASP A 652 -41.40 23.95 -3.26
N LYS A 653 -41.91 22.78 -2.87
CA LYS A 653 -42.51 22.52 -1.57
C LYS A 653 -41.48 22.29 -0.45
N LYS A 654 -40.28 21.83 -0.81
CA LYS A 654 -39.23 21.44 0.12
C LYS A 654 -38.25 22.59 0.38
N TYR A 655 -38.00 23.43 -0.62
CA TYR A 655 -37.02 24.52 -0.58
C TYR A 655 -37.54 25.85 -1.15
N PRO A 656 -38.55 26.49 -0.54
CA PRO A 656 -39.28 27.65 -1.11
C PRO A 656 -38.47 28.95 -1.21
N ASN A 657 -37.23 28.99 -0.69
CA ASN A 657 -36.43 30.22 -0.62
C ASN A 657 -35.08 30.11 -1.36
N LEU A 658 -34.85 29.06 -2.14
CA LEU A 658 -33.61 28.93 -2.91
C LEU A 658 -33.72 29.59 -4.28
N ASP A 659 -32.82 30.55 -4.54
CA ASP A 659 -32.69 31.16 -5.87
C ASP A 659 -31.79 30.28 -6.74
N ILE A 660 -32.41 29.42 -7.53
CA ILE A 660 -31.76 28.44 -8.37
C ILE A 660 -30.87 29.10 -9.41
N ASP A 661 -31.32 30.24 -9.95
CA ASP A 661 -30.57 30.99 -10.96
C ASP A 661 -29.25 31.54 -10.42
N ASP A 662 -29.21 31.95 -9.14
CA ASP A 662 -28.00 32.43 -8.48
C ASP A 662 -27.02 31.26 -8.19
N ILE A 663 -27.55 30.08 -7.83
CA ILE A 663 -26.76 28.87 -7.61
C ILE A 663 -26.10 28.39 -8.93
N GLU A 664 -26.86 28.27 -10.01
CA GLU A 664 -26.31 27.90 -11.33
C GLU A 664 -25.20 28.86 -11.77
N LYS A 665 -25.40 30.16 -11.61
CA LYS A 665 -24.41 31.16 -11.95
C LYS A 665 -23.12 30.98 -11.15
N ARG A 666 -23.21 30.76 -9.84
CA ARG A 666 -22.04 30.52 -8.98
C ARG A 666 -21.30 29.23 -9.33
N ILE A 667 -22.02 28.16 -9.63
CA ILE A 667 -21.45 26.91 -10.11
C ILE A 667 -20.63 27.14 -11.38
N ASP A 668 -21.18 27.87 -12.35
CA ASP A 668 -20.49 28.17 -13.59
C ASP A 668 -19.26 29.08 -13.42
N GLU A 669 -19.32 30.09 -12.55
CA GLU A 669 -18.16 30.93 -12.22
C GLU A 669 -17.02 30.08 -11.59
N ARG A 670 -17.36 29.19 -10.67
CA ARG A 670 -16.37 28.30 -10.01
C ARG A 670 -15.78 27.26 -10.94
N ARG A 671 -16.54 26.75 -11.91
CA ARG A 671 -16.02 25.87 -12.97
C ARG A 671 -14.77 26.46 -13.64
N VAL A 672 -14.76 27.76 -13.95
CA VAL A 672 -13.61 28.45 -14.54
C VAL A 672 -12.40 28.46 -13.60
N VAL A 673 -12.65 28.66 -12.30
CA VAL A 673 -11.58 28.68 -11.28
C VAL A 673 -10.95 27.29 -11.11
N VAL A 674 -11.78 26.23 -11.07
CA VAL A 674 -11.34 24.85 -10.95
C VAL A 674 -10.45 24.45 -12.12
N GLU A 675 -10.89 24.69 -13.37
CA GLU A 675 -10.10 24.36 -14.56
C GLU A 675 -8.74 25.05 -14.53
N LYS A 676 -8.70 26.33 -14.15
CA LYS A 676 -7.45 27.09 -14.06
C LYS A 676 -6.49 26.50 -13.03
N LYS A 677 -6.99 26.09 -11.84
CA LYS A 677 -6.17 25.51 -10.78
C LYS A 677 -5.70 24.09 -11.12
N LEU A 678 -6.58 23.26 -11.67
CA LEU A 678 -6.19 21.91 -12.12
C LEU A 678 -5.16 21.96 -13.23
N THR A 679 -5.27 22.91 -14.17
CA THR A 679 -4.24 23.15 -15.20
C THR A 679 -2.88 23.53 -14.58
N GLN A 680 -2.86 24.20 -13.45
CA GLN A 680 -1.61 24.51 -12.74
C GLN A 680 -1.00 23.30 -12.03
N ILE A 681 -1.84 22.35 -11.57
CA ILE A 681 -1.39 21.13 -10.90
C ILE A 681 -0.80 20.13 -11.91
N ASN A 682 -1.54 19.82 -12.96
CA ASN A 682 -1.11 18.90 -14.01
C ASN A 682 -1.73 19.23 -15.38
N PRO A 683 -1.05 20.07 -16.17
CA PRO A 683 -1.57 20.45 -17.51
C PRO A 683 -1.65 19.26 -18.47
N ASP A 684 -0.75 18.28 -18.36
CA ASP A 684 -0.74 17.12 -19.25
C ASP A 684 -1.93 16.20 -18.99
N ALA A 685 -2.33 16.03 -17.72
CA ALA A 685 -3.51 15.22 -17.36
C ALA A 685 -4.81 15.86 -17.88
N ILE A 686 -4.95 17.18 -17.81
CA ILE A 686 -6.12 17.89 -18.40
C ILE A 686 -6.18 17.68 -19.91
N GLN A 687 -5.05 17.76 -20.60
CA GLN A 687 -5.02 17.54 -22.04
C GLN A 687 -5.43 16.10 -22.39
N MET A 688 -4.92 15.11 -21.68
CA MET A 688 -5.31 13.70 -21.86
C MET A 688 -6.80 13.46 -21.62
N LEU A 689 -7.39 14.07 -20.60
CA LEU A 689 -8.83 13.95 -20.31
C LEU A 689 -9.68 14.62 -21.39
N LYS A 690 -9.26 15.77 -21.92
CA LYS A 690 -9.94 16.42 -23.04
C LYS A 690 -9.89 15.57 -24.32
N GLU A 691 -8.76 14.91 -24.59
CA GLU A 691 -8.60 14.01 -25.74
C GLU A 691 -9.47 12.76 -25.56
N HIS A 692 -9.48 12.17 -24.39
CA HIS A 692 -10.33 11.00 -24.09
C HIS A 692 -11.83 11.32 -24.22
N ARG A 693 -12.25 12.47 -23.71
CA ARG A 693 -13.63 12.96 -23.88
C ARG A 693 -14.01 13.12 -25.34
N LYS A 694 -13.13 13.72 -26.14
CA LYS A 694 -13.35 13.88 -27.57
C LYS A 694 -13.53 12.51 -28.25
N GLU A 695 -12.67 11.56 -27.92
CA GLU A 695 -12.75 10.19 -28.44
C GLU A 695 -14.07 9.50 -28.04
N MET A 696 -14.53 9.68 -26.80
CA MET A 696 -15.83 9.18 -26.35
C MET A 696 -17.00 9.80 -27.13
N LEU A 697 -16.99 11.12 -27.33
CA LEU A 697 -18.01 11.83 -28.09
C LEU A 697 -18.04 11.38 -29.57
N ASP A 698 -16.88 11.18 -30.17
CA ASP A 698 -16.76 10.67 -31.54
C ASP A 698 -17.30 9.23 -31.65
N ARG A 699 -17.03 8.38 -30.65
CA ARG A 699 -17.61 7.02 -30.55
C ARG A 699 -19.14 7.07 -30.35
N LEU A 700 -19.64 7.94 -29.48
CA LEU A 700 -21.08 8.11 -29.25
C LEU A 700 -21.77 8.57 -30.54
N LYS A 701 -21.21 9.54 -31.25
CA LYS A 701 -21.71 10.02 -32.54
C LYS A 701 -21.79 8.91 -33.59
N LEU A 702 -20.79 8.01 -33.61
CA LEU A 702 -20.73 6.90 -34.55
C LEU A 702 -21.73 5.78 -34.22
N HIS A 703 -21.90 5.44 -32.93
CA HIS A 703 -22.65 4.25 -32.50
C HIS A 703 -24.08 4.57 -32.07
N ASN A 704 -24.35 5.80 -31.61
CA ASN A 704 -25.68 6.27 -31.24
C ASN A 704 -25.85 7.75 -31.56
N PRO A 705 -26.08 8.08 -32.88
CA PRO A 705 -26.25 9.46 -33.34
C PRO A 705 -27.40 10.21 -32.65
N TYR A 706 -28.48 9.52 -32.32
CA TYR A 706 -29.64 10.11 -31.65
C TYR A 706 -29.31 10.62 -30.25
N ALA A 707 -28.64 9.81 -29.45
CA ALA A 707 -28.20 10.21 -28.10
C ALA A 707 -27.20 11.37 -28.18
N TYR A 708 -26.27 11.34 -29.15
CA TYR A 708 -25.32 12.43 -29.39
C TYR A 708 -26.02 13.75 -29.73
N GLU A 709 -27.00 13.72 -30.67
CA GLU A 709 -27.72 14.93 -31.05
C GLU A 709 -28.57 15.47 -29.91
N HIS A 710 -29.24 14.61 -29.14
CA HIS A 710 -30.01 15.01 -27.98
C HIS A 710 -29.14 15.72 -26.93
N MET A 711 -28.00 15.14 -26.59
CA MET A 711 -27.04 15.74 -25.65
C MET A 711 -26.51 17.08 -26.16
N MET A 712 -26.18 17.19 -27.46
CA MET A 712 -25.69 18.43 -28.04
C MET A 712 -26.77 19.52 -28.10
N GLU A 713 -28.03 19.13 -28.28
CA GLU A 713 -29.17 20.07 -28.25
C GLU A 713 -29.39 20.64 -26.83
N GLN A 714 -29.29 19.82 -25.78
CA GLN A 714 -29.35 20.27 -24.40
C GLN A 714 -28.23 21.28 -24.09
N LYS A 715 -27.00 20.96 -24.50
CA LYS A 715 -25.86 21.88 -24.35
C LYS A 715 -26.06 23.21 -25.08
N ARG A 716 -26.63 23.20 -26.27
CA ARG A 716 -26.97 24.44 -26.99
C ARG A 716 -28.02 25.26 -26.25
N LYS A 717 -29.07 24.62 -25.74
CA LYS A 717 -30.13 25.29 -24.96
C LYS A 717 -29.55 25.96 -23.71
N HIS A 718 -28.72 25.26 -22.96
CA HIS A 718 -28.09 25.82 -21.78
C HIS A 718 -27.15 26.99 -22.13
N TYR A 719 -26.30 26.83 -23.16
CA TYR A 719 -25.41 27.91 -23.62
C TYR A 719 -26.17 29.16 -24.08
N GLU A 720 -27.27 29.01 -24.83
CA GLU A 720 -28.09 30.13 -25.27
C GLU A 720 -28.81 30.82 -24.11
N HIS A 721 -29.20 30.06 -23.08
CA HIS A 721 -29.75 30.62 -21.85
C HIS A 721 -28.69 31.44 -21.08
N LEU A 722 -27.51 30.87 -20.89
CA LEU A 722 -26.37 31.53 -20.24
C LEU A 722 -25.94 32.80 -21.00
N LYS A 723 -25.91 32.74 -22.33
CA LYS A 723 -25.56 33.87 -23.19
C LYS A 723 -26.51 35.06 -23.04
N LYS A 724 -27.79 34.81 -22.73
CA LYS A 724 -28.79 35.84 -22.47
C LYS A 724 -28.62 36.47 -21.09
N LYS A 725 -28.22 35.68 -20.08
CA LYS A 725 -28.06 36.11 -18.70
C LYS A 725 -26.70 36.74 -18.40
N ASP A 726 -25.62 36.12 -18.83
CA ASP A 726 -24.23 36.56 -18.63
C ASP A 726 -23.36 36.29 -19.87
N PRO A 727 -23.30 37.26 -20.82
CA PRO A 727 -22.54 37.10 -22.06
C PRO A 727 -21.04 36.89 -21.88
N GLU A 728 -20.46 37.43 -20.79
CA GLU A 728 -19.03 37.31 -20.51
C GLU A 728 -18.67 35.91 -20.03
N LEU A 729 -19.48 35.34 -19.14
CA LEU A 729 -19.33 33.98 -18.67
C LEU A 729 -19.58 32.97 -19.81
N ALA A 730 -20.62 33.19 -20.62
CA ALA A 730 -20.91 32.37 -21.79
C ALA A 730 -19.73 32.33 -22.78
N GLN A 731 -19.04 33.44 -22.99
CA GLN A 731 -17.87 33.50 -23.89
C GLN A 731 -16.69 32.69 -23.30
N LYS A 732 -16.47 32.72 -21.98
CA LYS A 732 -15.44 31.91 -21.30
C LYS A 732 -15.73 30.42 -21.41
N LEU A 733 -17.01 30.06 -21.39
CA LEU A 733 -17.49 28.67 -21.46
C LEU A 733 -17.69 28.14 -22.89
N LYS A 734 -17.61 28.97 -23.91
CA LYS A 734 -17.85 28.59 -25.31
C LYS A 734 -17.01 27.39 -25.76
N ASN A 735 -15.72 27.38 -25.41
CA ASN A 735 -14.79 26.31 -25.77
C ASN A 735 -15.11 25.01 -25.01
N PHE A 736 -15.70 25.14 -23.83
CA PHE A 736 -16.08 24.01 -23.01
C PHE A 736 -17.29 23.26 -23.56
N TYR A 737 -18.31 23.98 -24.06
CA TYR A 737 -19.48 23.34 -24.66
C TYR A 737 -19.20 22.74 -26.06
N ASN A 738 -17.96 22.83 -26.55
CA ASN A 738 -17.54 22.32 -27.85
C ASN A 738 -18.43 22.84 -29.03
N LEU A 739 -18.97 24.04 -28.87
CA LEU A 739 -19.82 24.70 -29.85
C LEU A 739 -19.01 25.50 -30.88
N SER A 740 -17.68 25.33 -30.88
CA SER A 740 -16.78 25.93 -31.85
C SER A 740 -16.52 24.96 -32.99
N GLY A 741 -17.31 25.00 -34.02
CA GLY A 741 -17.03 24.28 -35.25
C GLY A 741 -18.30 23.94 -36.02
N ASP A 742 -18.51 24.65 -37.11
CA ASP A 742 -19.37 24.33 -38.26
C ASP A 742 -20.86 24.15 -38.02
N ASP A 743 -21.54 25.26 -37.86
CA ASP A 743 -22.90 25.38 -38.40
C ASP A 743 -22.92 26.57 -39.42
N LYS A 744 -22.73 26.21 -40.66
CA LYS A 744 -23.39 26.89 -41.78
C LYS A 744 -24.49 26.00 -42.29
#